data_0c2e108b6a317126c3d72c26c993b9cb
#
_entry.id   0c2e108b6a317126c3d72c26c993b9cb
#
_cell.length_a   1.000
_cell.length_b   1.000
_cell.length_c   1.000
_cell.angle_alpha   90.00
_cell.angle_beta   90.00
_cell.angle_gamma   90.00
#
_symmetry.space_group_name_H-M   'P 1'
#
loop_
_entity.id
_entity.type
_entity.pdbx_description
1 polymer ?
#
loop_
_entity_poly.entity_id
_entity_poly.type
_entity_poly.pdbx_seq_one_letter_code
_entity_poly.pdbx_strand_id
1 'polypeptide(L)'
;MNLARAIWTTPGVVLIMTSTAYAQQAGSLRGVVVDREFSTPVKGATVTIVETGLRVATNDQGSYVFNEVVPGRYTVTIVKDGFVRQVRQQVLVNEGRLTDLDVELAGEFQDMDEVVVQELELAGSESALLELRLESPQLLDSIGADLMAKAGASDAAAALLLVSGATVQDGKYAVVRGLPDRYVSAQLDGVRLPTSDAKRRAVQLDQFPSAIIQSVQVSKTFTPDQQGDASGGAVNIDLKDIPDETSFQLRIQGGFNSQVRDAKGGFLTYDGGGLTQWGDSEGPGVPSLPNGTTWPNAVGTKPADVAGLDYKWSISGGGKWEVADGVKVGGFASLFYDADSSYFSGGKDDSWWITPNEGLVPQYGQGAPSQLRFQSSLLDIEQGSQSVQWGGLAAGGVETENHRVGITYLYTTLAQTTSTLATNTRGKAYFTGPDYDWSSLGPPFDQPLPEYDPNDPSSRANTDLLEASPYQRLETLDYTETTTEAVILKGEHKLGFESFLGAFDAPVVDWTLSSSKATFDQPDKTQFAAIWLPPSDYIDPSLPGIWLPYTPAENINLGWVQHITQSIEETSDQISLNLKLPFTTANERQGYFKTGVFRDSVDREYRQDTYSNRVGTPGASDPFYVAPWDQPWSDVFPDGNYPIFESTYDVDYDGEQRLGALYGMVDVPVGDSWNVIAGVRLESTTLSTKVYGEEDAVWFPPGALVPVTFAGNPDAANADFSKNRALPSVSTQWAVTEQVTLRTAFAQTSARQTFRELTPVLQQEYLGGPIFIGNPELRMSELDNIDVRLDYTPYEGWLVSGSIFYKSVLDPIEYAQFEAPQGFVYTSAVNYPDGEMLGGEIEVRVKAVNIDERLEGLSLGFNATAISSEVTLPDDEAAAFAAIGFPIESRDMTAAPAYLLNANLVYEWEPFGTQLGLFYTVTGDTLQTGAGIDTGNFVPSIYSLPYGTLNFTLQQKIGEYFKLSFQAKNLLNPEIETVYRSDYLPGGNDILNTSYTAGVDFSVGLSFQMNF
;
A
#
# COMPACT_ATOMS: atom_id res chain seq x y z
N MET A 1 -2.41 4.15 -32.95
CA MET A 1 -2.34 5.20 -34.00
C MET A 1 -3.76 5.64 -34.36
N ASN A 2 -4.36 6.49 -33.55
CA ASN A 2 -5.56 7.30 -33.85
C ASN A 2 -6.11 7.95 -32.55
N LEU A 3 -5.34 8.89 -31.98
CA LEU A 3 -5.88 9.80 -30.94
C LEU A 3 -5.26 11.20 -31.11
N ALA A 4 -5.40 11.76 -32.31
CA ALA A 4 -4.97 13.10 -32.60
C ALA A 4 -5.93 13.78 -33.59
N ARG A 5 -7.19 13.99 -33.15
CA ARG A 5 -8.11 14.92 -33.86
C ARG A 5 -9.39 15.14 -32.99
N ALA A 6 -9.34 16.03 -32.03
CA ALA A 6 -10.51 16.76 -31.58
C ALA A 6 -10.19 17.66 -30.39
N ILE A 7 -9.36 18.70 -30.56
CA ILE A 7 -9.41 19.92 -29.73
C ILE A 7 -8.88 21.06 -30.62
N TRP A 8 -9.76 21.74 -31.31
CA TRP A 8 -9.62 23.13 -31.79
C TRP A 8 -10.94 23.54 -32.40
N THR A 9 -11.72 24.29 -31.66
CA THR A 9 -12.50 25.42 -32.12
C THR A 9 -13.57 25.83 -31.09
N THR A 10 -13.29 26.89 -30.32
CA THR A 10 -14.28 27.95 -30.07
C THR A 10 -13.59 29.18 -29.50
N PRO A 11 -13.83 30.39 -30.00
CA PRO A 11 -13.16 31.63 -29.59
C PRO A 11 -13.80 32.21 -28.32
N GLY A 12 -12.94 32.54 -27.34
CA GLY A 12 -13.36 33.27 -26.16
C GLY A 12 -13.63 34.74 -26.40
N VAL A 13 -14.72 35.21 -25.82
CA VAL A 13 -15.04 36.63 -25.72
C VAL A 13 -14.30 37.21 -24.52
N VAL A 14 -13.38 38.15 -24.77
CA VAL A 14 -12.75 38.95 -23.71
C VAL A 14 -13.67 40.10 -23.36
N LEU A 15 -14.23 40.09 -22.13
CA LEU A 15 -14.97 41.21 -21.58
C LEU A 15 -14.01 42.04 -20.70
N ILE A 16 -13.58 43.19 -21.18
CA ILE A 16 -12.82 44.17 -20.40
C ILE A 16 -13.79 44.96 -19.54
N MET A 17 -13.82 44.73 -18.23
CA MET A 17 -14.45 45.62 -17.26
C MET A 17 -13.38 46.48 -16.59
N THR A 18 -13.44 47.78 -16.86
CA THR A 18 -12.66 48.78 -16.13
C THR A 18 -13.34 49.06 -14.78
N SER A 19 -12.72 48.61 -13.69
CA SER A 19 -13.07 49.00 -12.33
C SER A 19 -12.18 50.14 -11.86
N THR A 20 -12.80 51.22 -11.40
CA THR A 20 -12.08 52.32 -10.70
C THR A 20 -11.63 51.84 -9.34
N ALA A 21 -10.35 51.58 -9.20
CA ALA A 21 -9.72 51.27 -7.92
C ALA A 21 -9.66 52.54 -7.04
N TYR A 22 -10.23 52.48 -5.85
CA TYR A 22 -9.85 53.34 -4.74
C TYR A 22 -8.45 52.91 -4.29
N ALA A 23 -7.46 53.81 -4.38
CA ALA A 23 -6.13 53.57 -3.88
C ALA A 23 -6.21 53.44 -2.35
N GLN A 24 -6.15 52.24 -1.80
CA GLN A 24 -5.86 51.99 -0.38
C GLN A 24 -4.43 52.49 -0.08
N GLN A 25 -4.27 53.24 1.00
CA GLN A 25 -2.97 53.78 1.40
C GLN A 25 -2.15 52.62 2.00
N ALA A 26 -1.09 52.18 1.30
CA ALA A 26 -0.24 51.08 1.72
C ALA A 26 0.36 51.28 3.12
N GLY A 27 0.47 50.21 3.89
CA GLY A 27 1.23 50.15 5.15
C GLY A 27 2.72 49.83 4.92
N SER A 28 3.48 49.72 5.98
CA SER A 28 4.88 49.30 5.92
C SER A 28 5.18 48.32 7.05
N LEU A 29 6.08 47.35 6.81
CA LEU A 29 6.56 46.38 7.80
C LEU A 29 8.07 46.51 7.89
N ARG A 30 8.61 46.61 9.11
CA ARG A 30 10.07 46.62 9.37
C ARG A 30 10.39 45.84 10.62
N GLY A 31 11.66 45.47 10.77
CA GLY A 31 12.17 44.86 11.99
C GLY A 31 13.66 44.64 11.97
N VAL A 32 14.16 44.00 13.00
CA VAL A 32 15.55 43.57 13.13
C VAL A 32 15.55 42.06 13.36
N VAL A 33 16.43 41.39 12.62
CA VAL A 33 16.72 39.97 12.81
C VAL A 33 18.02 39.84 13.58
N VAL A 34 17.97 39.17 14.73
CA VAL A 34 19.14 38.95 15.59
C VAL A 34 19.33 37.47 15.85
N ASP A 35 20.56 37.07 16.05
CA ASP A 35 20.91 35.77 16.55
C ASP A 35 20.38 35.62 18.01
N ARG A 36 19.64 34.57 18.27
CA ARG A 36 19.00 34.30 19.58
C ARG A 36 20.05 34.11 20.69
N GLU A 37 21.20 33.52 20.35
CA GLU A 37 22.21 33.14 21.34
C GLU A 37 23.20 34.27 21.61
N PHE A 38 23.62 34.96 20.56
CA PHE A 38 24.66 36.00 20.67
C PHE A 38 24.08 37.42 20.65
N SER A 39 22.74 37.54 20.46
CA SER A 39 22.07 38.85 20.29
C SER A 39 22.78 39.76 19.24
N THR A 40 23.47 39.13 18.29
CA THR A 40 24.15 39.84 17.20
C THR A 40 23.24 39.97 15.97
N PRO A 41 23.31 41.07 15.23
CA PRO A 41 22.54 41.28 14.02
C PRO A 41 22.83 40.22 12.96
N VAL A 42 21.79 39.54 12.43
CA VAL A 42 21.91 38.56 11.33
C VAL A 42 21.84 39.27 10.00
N LYS A 43 23.00 39.42 9.32
CA LYS A 43 23.11 39.98 7.97
C LYS A 43 22.67 38.96 6.92
N GLY A 44 21.92 39.40 5.89
CA GLY A 44 21.58 38.61 4.72
C GLY A 44 20.53 37.51 4.99
N ALA A 45 19.77 37.62 6.09
CA ALA A 45 18.60 36.80 6.28
C ALA A 45 17.50 37.23 5.30
N THR A 46 16.91 36.30 4.59
CA THR A 46 15.81 36.56 3.66
C THR A 46 14.50 36.61 4.44
N VAL A 47 13.88 37.77 4.44
CA VAL A 47 12.52 37.96 5.03
C VAL A 47 11.53 38.00 3.89
N THR A 48 10.50 37.13 3.97
CA THR A 48 9.48 37.00 2.94
C THR A 48 8.09 37.19 3.55
N ILE A 49 7.27 38.04 2.93
CA ILE A 49 5.84 38.13 3.21
C ILE A 49 5.15 37.12 2.30
N VAL A 50 4.67 36.05 2.89
CA VAL A 50 4.20 34.82 2.23
C VAL A 50 3.10 35.11 1.22
N GLU A 51 2.09 35.86 1.61
CA GLU A 51 0.88 36.08 0.82
C GLU A 51 1.09 37.03 -0.38
N THR A 52 2.17 37.84 -0.34
CA THR A 52 2.49 38.81 -1.43
C THR A 52 3.71 38.41 -2.22
N GLY A 53 4.51 37.45 -1.74
CA GLY A 53 5.78 37.03 -2.33
C GLY A 53 6.87 38.11 -2.25
N LEU A 54 6.67 39.18 -1.48
CA LEU A 54 7.67 40.23 -1.32
C LEU A 54 8.83 39.70 -0.46
N ARG A 55 10.07 39.86 -0.98
CA ARG A 55 11.27 39.41 -0.29
C ARG A 55 12.25 40.58 -0.10
N VAL A 56 12.92 40.59 1.04
CA VAL A 56 13.98 41.55 1.34
C VAL A 56 15.06 40.88 2.17
N ALA A 57 16.33 41.12 1.89
CA ALA A 57 17.45 40.65 2.70
C ALA A 57 17.79 41.66 3.79
N THR A 58 18.11 41.18 5.01
CA THR A 58 18.57 42.01 6.10
C THR A 58 19.94 42.64 5.81
N ASN A 59 20.13 43.87 6.21
CA ASN A 59 21.39 44.61 6.05
C ASN A 59 22.44 44.23 7.12
N ASP A 60 23.62 44.93 7.13
CA ASP A 60 24.70 44.69 8.09
C ASP A 60 24.31 44.88 9.56
N GLN A 61 23.14 45.46 9.85
CA GLN A 61 22.61 45.68 11.17
C GLN A 61 21.39 44.78 11.46
N GLY A 62 21.19 43.73 10.66
CA GLY A 62 20.07 42.81 10.77
C GLY A 62 18.69 43.42 10.43
N SER A 63 18.65 44.67 9.95
CA SER A 63 17.42 45.41 9.73
C SER A 63 16.85 45.15 8.33
N TYR A 64 15.50 45.02 8.25
CA TYR A 64 14.76 44.90 7.01
C TYR A 64 13.54 45.84 6.97
N VAL A 65 13.05 46.20 5.78
CA VAL A 65 11.87 47.03 5.61
C VAL A 65 11.15 46.70 4.30
N PHE A 66 9.86 46.45 4.39
CA PHE A 66 8.91 46.40 3.28
C PHE A 66 8.14 47.72 3.24
N ASN A 67 8.25 48.44 2.14
CA ASN A 67 7.44 49.64 1.89
C ASN A 67 6.27 49.25 0.97
N GLU A 68 5.15 49.94 1.17
CA GLU A 68 3.96 49.75 0.30
C GLU A 68 3.31 48.36 0.36
N VAL A 69 3.23 47.77 1.56
CA VAL A 69 2.49 46.54 1.79
C VAL A 69 0.98 46.83 1.86
N VAL A 70 0.16 46.11 1.15
CA VAL A 70 -1.30 46.28 1.20
C VAL A 70 -1.77 45.99 2.63
N PRO A 71 -2.68 46.73 3.23
CA PRO A 71 -3.20 46.47 4.57
C PRO A 71 -3.85 45.09 4.64
N GLY A 72 -3.42 44.27 5.62
CA GLY A 72 -3.91 42.88 5.76
C GLY A 72 -3.20 42.12 6.88
N ARG A 73 -3.51 40.83 7.03
CA ARG A 73 -2.78 39.94 7.92
C ARG A 73 -1.89 39.06 7.06
N TYR A 74 -0.65 38.93 7.48
CA TYR A 74 0.40 38.26 6.72
C TYR A 74 1.15 37.24 7.53
N THR A 75 1.63 36.22 6.86
CA THR A 75 2.65 35.31 7.38
C THR A 75 4.02 35.82 6.91
N VAL A 76 4.93 36.05 7.82
CA VAL A 76 6.30 36.49 7.52
C VAL A 76 7.26 35.36 7.82
N THR A 77 8.03 34.94 6.84
CA THR A 77 9.06 33.93 6.99
C THR A 77 10.44 34.55 6.95
N ILE A 78 11.33 34.12 7.83
CA ILE A 78 12.71 34.59 7.89
C ILE A 78 13.62 33.35 7.78
N VAL A 79 14.45 33.39 6.74
CA VAL A 79 15.38 32.30 6.42
C VAL A 79 16.79 32.81 6.31
N LYS A 80 17.72 32.12 6.93
CA LYS A 80 19.15 32.39 6.78
C LYS A 80 19.92 31.08 6.96
N ASP A 81 20.83 30.78 6.04
CA ASP A 81 21.66 29.58 6.11
C ASP A 81 22.43 29.55 7.44
N GLY A 82 22.39 28.41 8.10
CA GLY A 82 22.93 28.18 9.45
C GLY A 82 22.03 28.66 10.59
N PHE A 83 20.79 29.02 10.31
CA PHE A 83 19.77 29.37 11.31
C PHE A 83 18.47 28.69 11.06
N VAL A 84 17.81 28.31 12.14
CA VAL A 84 16.45 27.77 12.09
C VAL A 84 15.51 28.84 11.54
N ARG A 85 14.80 28.48 10.49
CA ARG A 85 13.77 29.30 9.86
C ARG A 85 12.73 29.73 10.89
N GLN A 86 12.38 31.01 10.89
CA GLN A 86 11.31 31.54 11.70
C GLN A 86 10.09 31.92 10.86
N VAL A 87 8.90 31.57 11.36
CA VAL A 87 7.62 31.94 10.76
C VAL A 87 6.82 32.75 11.77
N ARG A 88 6.30 33.89 11.37
CA ARG A 88 5.42 34.75 12.19
C ARG A 88 4.10 34.89 11.47
N GLN A 89 3.08 34.21 11.98
CA GLN A 89 1.74 34.26 11.43
C GLN A 89 0.94 35.46 11.98
N GLN A 90 -0.12 35.81 11.30
CA GLN A 90 -1.08 36.86 11.74
C GLN A 90 -0.46 38.24 11.95
N VAL A 91 0.65 38.55 11.27
CA VAL A 91 1.28 39.87 11.31
C VAL A 91 0.35 40.90 10.68
N LEU A 92 -0.24 41.81 11.50
CA LEU A 92 -1.21 42.77 11.04
C LEU A 92 -0.53 44.04 10.49
N VAL A 93 -0.64 44.28 9.19
CA VAL A 93 -0.21 45.53 8.55
C VAL A 93 -1.42 46.43 8.39
N ASN A 94 -1.42 47.60 9.04
CA ASN A 94 -2.52 48.56 9.00
C ASN A 94 -2.27 49.66 7.96
N GLU A 95 -3.35 50.18 7.40
CA GLU A 95 -3.32 51.28 6.42
C GLU A 95 -2.58 52.52 6.95
N GLY A 96 -1.59 52.97 6.15
CA GLY A 96 -0.77 54.16 6.45
C GLY A 96 0.05 54.10 7.73
N ARG A 97 0.22 52.90 8.34
CA ARG A 97 1.01 52.70 9.57
C ARG A 97 2.20 51.79 9.33
N LEU A 98 3.19 51.96 10.20
CA LEU A 98 4.38 51.15 10.27
C LEU A 98 4.12 50.04 11.29
N THR A 99 4.32 48.78 10.90
CA THR A 99 4.34 47.62 11.78
C THR A 99 5.77 47.24 12.09
N ASP A 100 6.14 47.09 13.35
CA ASP A 100 7.46 46.63 13.78
C ASP A 100 7.36 45.12 14.12
N LEU A 101 8.28 44.30 13.54
CA LEU A 101 8.39 42.86 13.76
C LEU A 101 9.87 42.50 13.92
N ASP A 102 10.35 42.42 15.14
CA ASP A 102 11.69 41.95 15.47
C ASP A 102 11.67 40.44 15.63
N VAL A 103 12.70 39.75 15.11
CA VAL A 103 12.77 38.29 15.09
C VAL A 103 14.13 37.81 15.53
N GLU A 104 14.15 36.81 16.41
CA GLU A 104 15.33 36.09 16.85
C GLU A 104 15.45 34.79 16.05
N LEU A 105 16.60 34.54 15.40
CA LEU A 105 16.91 33.27 14.75
C LEU A 105 17.83 32.46 15.67
N ALA A 106 17.52 31.22 15.87
CA ALA A 106 18.39 30.26 16.52
C ALA A 106 19.35 29.64 15.50
N GLY A 107 20.57 29.31 15.88
CA GLY A 107 21.52 28.59 15.03
C GLY A 107 20.96 27.21 14.64
N GLU A 108 21.13 26.82 13.38
CA GLU A 108 20.56 25.60 12.82
C GLU A 108 21.60 24.46 12.84
N PHE A 109 21.16 23.29 13.38
CA PHE A 109 21.73 22.02 13.00
C PHE A 109 21.10 21.64 11.65
N GLN A 110 21.81 21.72 10.55
CA GLN A 110 21.29 21.25 9.27
C GLN A 110 21.31 19.72 9.22
N ASP A 111 20.15 19.12 9.43
CA ASP A 111 19.90 17.74 9.03
C ASP A 111 19.14 17.76 7.71
N MET A 112 19.68 17.14 6.65
CA MET A 112 19.03 17.14 5.35
C MET A 112 18.00 16.00 5.19
N ASP A 113 17.95 15.09 6.14
CA ASP A 113 16.92 14.05 6.21
C ASP A 113 15.79 14.40 7.18
N GLU A 114 15.95 15.45 7.97
CA GLU A 114 14.95 15.90 8.91
C GLU A 114 14.99 17.42 8.99
N VAL A 115 14.13 18.09 8.25
CA VAL A 115 13.80 19.49 8.58
C VAL A 115 13.05 19.41 9.91
N VAL A 116 13.77 19.61 11.00
CA VAL A 116 13.18 19.72 12.32
C VAL A 116 12.33 20.97 12.33
N VAL A 117 11.07 20.77 12.21
CA VAL A 117 10.08 21.82 12.24
C VAL A 117 9.80 22.17 13.66
N GLN A 118 10.04 23.39 14.04
CA GLN A 118 9.81 23.90 15.40
C GLN A 118 8.33 24.04 15.80
N GLU A 119 7.37 23.70 14.95
CA GLU A 119 5.96 23.66 15.33
C GLU A 119 5.30 22.48 14.65
N LEU A 120 4.79 21.53 15.40
CA LEU A 120 4.08 20.35 14.90
C LEU A 120 2.91 20.70 13.98
N GLU A 121 2.23 21.82 14.20
CA GLU A 121 1.20 22.35 13.29
C GLU A 121 1.76 22.87 11.97
N LEU A 122 3.03 23.30 11.92
CA LEU A 122 3.66 23.79 10.69
C LEU A 122 4.40 22.69 9.93
N ALA A 123 4.94 21.68 10.61
CA ALA A 123 5.67 20.57 10.01
C ALA A 123 4.79 19.72 9.07
N GLY A 124 3.56 19.48 9.46
CA GLY A 124 2.57 18.79 8.62
C GLY A 124 1.79 19.73 7.70
N SER A 125 2.11 21.02 7.66
CA SER A 125 1.40 21.96 6.79
C SER A 125 1.85 21.81 5.34
N GLU A 126 0.92 21.97 4.40
CA GLU A 126 1.19 21.86 2.96
C GLU A 126 2.28 22.85 2.49
N SER A 127 2.35 24.03 3.08
CA SER A 127 3.36 25.05 2.75
C SER A 127 4.77 24.65 3.20
N ALA A 128 4.94 24.14 4.42
CA ALA A 128 6.23 23.69 4.94
C ALA A 128 6.77 22.49 4.14
N LEU A 129 5.90 21.54 3.82
CA LEU A 129 6.27 20.38 3.01
C LEU A 129 6.58 20.75 1.56
N LEU A 130 5.91 21.75 0.99
CA LEU A 130 6.25 22.27 -0.35
C LEU A 130 7.63 22.92 -0.35
N GLU A 131 7.98 23.67 0.70
CA GLU A 131 9.30 24.27 0.82
C GLU A 131 10.39 23.22 1.01
N LEU A 132 10.16 22.23 1.89
CA LEU A 132 11.05 21.08 2.03
C LEU A 132 11.32 20.42 0.65
N ARG A 133 10.28 20.23 -0.15
CA ARG A 133 10.37 19.68 -1.50
C ARG A 133 11.21 20.57 -2.43
N LEU A 134 11.07 21.90 -2.34
CA LEU A 134 11.83 22.85 -3.17
C LEU A 134 13.28 22.96 -2.75
N GLU A 135 13.58 22.78 -1.48
CA GLU A 135 14.94 22.79 -0.93
C GLU A 135 15.64 21.44 -1.12
N SER A 136 14.88 20.34 -1.13
CA SER A 136 15.43 19.00 -1.32
C SER A 136 16.14 18.85 -2.67
N PRO A 137 17.38 18.35 -2.67
CA PRO A 137 18.07 18.00 -3.91
C PRO A 137 17.52 16.74 -4.56
N GLN A 138 16.75 15.95 -3.81
CA GLN A 138 16.05 14.77 -4.30
C GLN A 138 14.70 15.17 -4.93
N LEU A 139 14.15 14.30 -5.77
CA LEU A 139 12.76 14.43 -6.22
C LEU A 139 11.83 13.93 -5.10
N LEU A 140 11.52 14.81 -4.17
CA LEU A 140 10.71 14.55 -3.00
C LEU A 140 9.27 15.03 -3.22
N ASP A 141 8.29 14.20 -2.88
CA ASP A 141 6.89 14.56 -2.77
C ASP A 141 6.39 14.19 -1.36
N SER A 142 5.55 15.00 -0.76
CA SER A 142 5.10 14.79 0.62
C SER A 142 3.66 15.20 0.84
N ILE A 143 2.99 14.46 1.73
CA ILE A 143 1.61 14.70 2.17
C ILE A 143 1.62 14.82 3.69
N GLY A 144 1.21 15.94 4.22
CA GLY A 144 1.14 16.19 5.64
C GLY A 144 -0.20 15.82 6.28
N ALA A 145 -0.21 15.77 7.60
CA ALA A 145 -1.40 15.48 8.40
C ALA A 145 -2.59 16.40 8.08
N ASP A 146 -2.33 17.66 7.72
CA ASP A 146 -3.37 18.62 7.33
C ASP A 146 -4.07 18.20 6.03
N LEU A 147 -3.31 17.87 4.98
CA LEU A 147 -3.89 17.42 3.69
C LEU A 147 -4.55 16.05 3.83
N MET A 148 -3.98 15.14 4.64
CA MET A 148 -4.60 13.86 5.00
C MET A 148 -5.99 14.08 5.63
N ALA A 149 -6.08 14.99 6.59
CA ALA A 149 -7.35 15.32 7.25
C ALA A 149 -8.36 15.94 6.28
N LYS A 150 -7.89 16.83 5.36
CA LYS A 150 -8.73 17.44 4.31
C LYS A 150 -9.26 16.41 3.33
N ALA A 151 -8.43 15.43 2.95
CA ALA A 151 -8.79 14.35 2.04
C ALA A 151 -9.62 13.23 2.69
N GLY A 152 -9.70 13.21 4.03
CA GLY A 152 -10.31 12.10 4.76
C GLY A 152 -9.49 10.83 4.74
N ALA A 153 -8.16 10.92 4.51
CA ALA A 153 -7.26 9.78 4.56
C ALA A 153 -7.22 9.19 5.97
N SER A 154 -7.54 7.91 6.11
CA SER A 154 -7.61 7.21 7.39
C SER A 154 -6.26 6.74 7.90
N ASP A 155 -5.34 6.45 6.98
CA ASP A 155 -4.08 5.76 7.20
C ASP A 155 -3.02 6.19 6.17
N ALA A 156 -1.83 5.59 6.25
CA ALA A 156 -0.73 5.88 5.33
C ALA A 156 -1.00 5.42 3.89
N ALA A 157 -1.76 4.34 3.68
CA ALA A 157 -2.12 3.87 2.35
C ALA A 157 -3.01 4.89 1.63
N ALA A 158 -4.06 5.36 2.31
CA ALA A 158 -4.94 6.40 1.78
C ALA A 158 -4.21 7.73 1.53
N ALA A 159 -3.20 8.06 2.35
CA ALA A 159 -2.36 9.25 2.14
C ALA A 159 -1.49 9.11 0.88
N LEU A 160 -0.91 7.93 0.66
CA LEU A 160 -0.03 7.68 -0.49
C LEU A 160 -0.75 7.85 -1.83
N LEU A 161 -2.04 7.53 -1.92
CA LEU A 161 -2.86 7.73 -3.12
C LEU A 161 -2.93 9.20 -3.59
N LEU A 162 -2.62 10.16 -2.72
CA LEU A 162 -2.62 11.59 -3.04
C LEU A 162 -1.28 12.06 -3.64
N VAL A 163 -0.24 11.25 -3.55
CA VAL A 163 1.10 11.56 -4.06
C VAL A 163 1.17 11.33 -5.56
N SER A 164 1.78 12.26 -6.31
CA SER A 164 2.00 12.11 -7.75
C SER A 164 2.81 10.84 -8.05
N GLY A 165 2.41 10.04 -9.04
CA GLY A 165 3.14 8.83 -9.44
C GLY A 165 3.16 7.70 -8.42
N ALA A 166 2.38 7.81 -7.35
CA ALA A 166 2.23 6.76 -6.36
C ALA A 166 0.80 6.20 -6.37
N THR A 167 0.67 4.92 -6.10
CA THR A 167 -0.60 4.22 -5.90
C THR A 167 -0.42 3.13 -4.85
N VAL A 168 -1.50 2.43 -4.54
CA VAL A 168 -1.52 1.37 -3.54
C VAL A 168 -2.10 0.12 -4.18
N GLN A 169 -1.40 -0.99 -4.08
CA GLN A 169 -1.89 -2.29 -4.50
C GLN A 169 -2.57 -2.99 -3.32
N ASP A 170 -3.69 -3.68 -3.58
CA ASP A 170 -4.51 -4.42 -2.60
C ASP A 170 -4.94 -3.54 -1.40
N GLY A 171 -5.00 -2.22 -1.57
CA GLY A 171 -5.32 -1.26 -0.51
C GLY A 171 -4.24 -1.09 0.58
N LYS A 172 -3.10 -1.75 0.49
CA LYS A 172 -2.10 -1.89 1.56
C LYS A 172 -0.66 -1.56 1.17
N TYR A 173 -0.23 -1.86 -0.07
CA TYR A 173 1.19 -1.85 -0.45
C TYR A 173 1.52 -0.72 -1.41
N ALA A 174 2.63 -0.03 -1.12
CA ALA A 174 3.09 1.07 -1.95
C ALA A 174 3.55 0.61 -3.34
N VAL A 175 3.08 1.31 -4.37
CA VAL A 175 3.58 1.24 -5.73
C VAL A 175 4.01 2.64 -6.14
N VAL A 176 5.24 2.82 -6.56
CA VAL A 176 5.78 4.14 -6.95
C VAL A 176 6.27 4.05 -8.40
N ARG A 177 5.73 4.93 -9.25
CA ARG A 177 6.06 4.98 -10.68
C ARG A 177 5.91 3.63 -11.38
N GLY A 178 4.86 2.87 -11.04
CA GLY A 178 4.58 1.55 -11.61
C GLY A 178 5.47 0.42 -11.13
N LEU A 179 6.35 0.67 -10.18
CA LEU A 179 7.17 -0.37 -9.56
C LEU A 179 6.55 -0.82 -8.24
N PRO A 180 6.27 -2.13 -8.07
CA PRO A 180 5.66 -2.67 -6.85
C PRO A 180 6.62 -2.70 -5.65
N ASP A 181 6.10 -3.17 -4.55
CA ASP A 181 6.71 -3.19 -3.21
C ASP A 181 8.18 -3.65 -3.15
N ARG A 182 8.58 -4.65 -3.97
CA ARG A 182 9.99 -5.12 -4.00
C ARG A 182 10.97 -4.06 -4.49
N TYR A 183 10.49 -3.07 -5.24
CA TYR A 183 11.27 -1.95 -5.76
C TYR A 183 11.09 -0.68 -4.93
N VAL A 184 10.28 -0.71 -3.88
CA VAL A 184 9.95 0.43 -3.01
C VAL A 184 10.46 0.18 -1.60
N SER A 185 11.28 1.10 -1.07
CA SER A 185 11.71 1.05 0.32
C SER A 185 10.68 1.72 1.21
N ALA A 186 9.84 0.95 1.91
CA ALA A 186 8.89 1.47 2.88
C ALA A 186 9.55 1.58 4.26
N GLN A 187 9.46 2.76 4.88
CA GLN A 187 10.14 3.11 6.13
C GLN A 187 9.18 3.81 7.09
N LEU A 188 9.46 3.71 8.37
CA LEU A 188 8.83 4.43 9.45
C LEU A 188 9.90 5.21 10.20
N ASP A 189 9.82 6.55 10.18
CA ASP A 189 10.88 7.41 10.72
C ASP A 189 12.30 7.06 10.20
N GLY A 190 12.42 6.74 8.91
CA GLY A 190 13.69 6.34 8.28
C GLY A 190 14.15 4.92 8.58
N VAL A 191 13.39 4.15 9.38
CA VAL A 191 13.68 2.76 9.73
C VAL A 191 12.80 1.83 8.91
N ARG A 192 13.38 0.81 8.31
CA ARG A 192 12.61 -0.25 7.66
C ARG A 192 11.95 -1.13 8.70
N LEU A 193 10.66 -1.37 8.58
CA LEU A 193 9.94 -2.31 9.43
C LEU A 193 9.97 -3.72 8.86
N PRO A 194 9.91 -4.75 9.72
CA PRO A 194 9.61 -6.11 9.30
C PRO A 194 8.17 -6.21 8.80
N THR A 195 7.87 -7.24 8.03
CA THR A 195 6.52 -7.53 7.57
C THR A 195 6.03 -8.85 8.11
N SER A 196 4.82 -8.85 8.65
CA SER A 196 4.09 -10.06 9.03
C SER A 196 3.26 -10.64 7.87
N ASP A 197 3.27 -9.99 6.71
CA ASP A 197 2.47 -10.45 5.59
C ASP A 197 2.98 -11.77 5.03
N ALA A 198 2.05 -12.74 4.90
CA ALA A 198 2.35 -14.03 4.28
C ALA A 198 2.59 -13.90 2.77
N LYS A 199 2.02 -12.86 2.14
CA LYS A 199 1.96 -12.70 0.69
C LYS A 199 3.04 -11.75 0.13
N ARG A 200 3.57 -10.80 0.94
CA ARG A 200 4.48 -9.75 0.46
C ARG A 200 5.57 -9.41 1.48
N ARG A 201 6.64 -8.78 1.01
CA ARG A 201 7.69 -8.24 1.88
C ARG A 201 7.39 -6.81 2.34
N ALA A 202 6.44 -6.15 1.73
CA ALA A 202 6.12 -4.77 2.01
C ALA A 202 5.43 -4.60 3.36
N VAL A 203 5.73 -3.50 4.00
CA VAL A 203 4.98 -3.03 5.16
C VAL A 203 3.55 -2.69 4.73
N GLN A 204 2.58 -3.20 5.45
CA GLN A 204 1.17 -2.88 5.24
C GLN A 204 0.89 -1.46 5.73
N LEU A 205 0.68 -0.53 4.81
CA LEU A 205 0.51 0.89 5.11
C LEU A 205 -0.80 1.21 5.84
N ASP A 206 -1.82 0.36 5.70
CA ASP A 206 -3.11 0.46 6.41
C ASP A 206 -2.99 0.25 7.93
N GLN A 207 -1.90 -0.37 8.40
CA GLN A 207 -1.64 -0.54 9.83
C GLN A 207 -1.27 0.77 10.55
N PHE A 208 -0.97 1.86 9.81
CA PHE A 208 -0.57 3.15 10.37
C PHE A 208 -1.69 4.18 10.20
N PRO A 209 -2.58 4.34 11.21
CA PRO A 209 -3.68 5.29 11.13
C PRO A 209 -3.18 6.75 11.19
N SER A 210 -3.91 7.65 10.53
CA SER A 210 -3.59 9.08 10.50
C SER A 210 -3.48 9.75 11.88
N ALA A 211 -3.96 9.08 12.94
CA ALA A 211 -3.83 9.55 14.31
C ALA A 211 -2.38 9.66 14.80
N ILE A 212 -1.48 8.81 14.29
CA ILE A 212 -0.07 8.75 14.66
C ILE A 212 0.87 9.31 13.58
N ILE A 213 0.37 9.63 12.39
CA ILE A 213 1.18 10.11 11.25
C ILE A 213 1.28 11.62 11.26
N GLN A 214 2.48 12.14 11.05
CA GLN A 214 2.77 13.56 10.81
C GLN A 214 2.84 13.87 9.32
N SER A 215 3.58 13.05 8.55
CA SER A 215 3.68 13.16 7.10
C SER A 215 3.96 11.81 6.44
N VAL A 216 3.64 11.69 5.16
CA VAL A 216 4.12 10.62 4.29
C VAL A 216 4.99 11.26 3.21
N GLN A 217 6.24 10.87 3.14
CA GLN A 217 7.22 11.40 2.20
C GLN A 217 7.58 10.33 1.17
N VAL A 218 7.66 10.71 -0.09
CA VAL A 218 8.05 9.83 -1.20
C VAL A 218 9.23 10.44 -1.93
N SER A 219 10.41 9.87 -1.71
CA SER A 219 11.61 10.20 -2.48
C SER A 219 11.66 9.33 -3.74
N LYS A 220 11.65 9.96 -4.90
CA LYS A 220 11.58 9.29 -6.21
C LYS A 220 12.96 9.09 -6.86
N THR A 221 14.01 9.64 -6.25
CA THR A 221 15.40 9.49 -6.71
C THR A 221 16.26 8.96 -5.58
N PHE A 222 17.21 8.09 -5.93
CA PHE A 222 18.10 7.47 -4.96
C PHE A 222 19.32 8.37 -4.70
N THR A 223 19.71 8.45 -3.42
CA THR A 223 21.00 9.00 -2.96
C THR A 223 21.75 7.94 -2.14
N PRO A 224 23.11 8.01 -2.02
CA PRO A 224 23.91 6.96 -1.41
C PRO A 224 23.62 6.68 0.07
N ASP A 225 23.05 7.62 0.80
CA ASP A 225 22.61 7.48 2.19
C ASP A 225 21.31 6.70 2.35
N GLN A 226 20.53 6.55 1.27
CA GLN A 226 19.32 5.70 1.23
C GLN A 226 19.64 4.22 1.01
N GLN A 227 18.70 3.34 1.32
CA GLN A 227 18.81 1.90 1.04
C GLN A 227 18.76 1.63 -0.47
N GLY A 228 19.58 0.67 -0.95
CA GLY A 228 19.77 0.40 -2.37
C GLY A 228 18.56 -0.18 -3.10
N ASP A 229 17.49 -0.57 -2.39
CA ASP A 229 16.23 -1.08 -2.94
C ASP A 229 15.16 0.02 -3.20
N ALA A 230 15.49 1.28 -3.00
CA ALA A 230 14.62 2.40 -3.36
C ALA A 230 14.59 2.67 -4.88
N SER A 231 14.33 1.64 -5.68
CA SER A 231 14.38 1.69 -7.15
C SER A 231 13.18 2.39 -7.77
N GLY A 232 11.98 2.16 -7.24
CA GLY A 232 10.77 2.92 -7.53
C GLY A 232 10.76 4.25 -6.79
N GLY A 233 11.22 4.19 -5.55
CA GLY A 233 11.31 5.30 -4.60
C GLY A 233 11.40 4.79 -3.16
N ALA A 234 11.62 5.70 -2.22
CA ALA A 234 11.50 5.44 -0.79
C ALA A 234 10.24 6.13 -0.26
N VAL A 235 9.37 5.37 0.41
CA VAL A 235 8.19 5.87 1.12
C VAL A 235 8.51 5.88 2.60
N ASN A 236 8.65 7.07 3.19
CA ASN A 236 8.86 7.25 4.62
C ASN A 236 7.59 7.79 5.28
N ILE A 237 7.12 7.09 6.31
CA ILE A 237 6.02 7.52 7.16
C ILE A 237 6.65 8.19 8.38
N ASP A 238 6.55 9.50 8.48
CA ASP A 238 6.98 10.23 9.65
C ASP A 238 5.89 10.16 10.73
N LEU A 239 6.27 9.71 11.90
CA LEU A 239 5.40 9.66 13.06
C LEU A 239 5.30 11.03 13.74
N LYS A 240 4.20 11.26 14.45
CA LYS A 240 4.09 12.41 15.35
C LYS A 240 5.15 12.32 16.44
N ASP A 241 5.88 13.39 16.63
CA ASP A 241 6.93 13.53 17.65
C ASP A 241 6.51 14.51 18.73
N ILE A 242 7.39 14.83 19.63
CA ILE A 242 7.20 15.69 20.81
C ILE A 242 6.86 17.12 20.35
N PRO A 243 5.67 17.65 20.68
CA PRO A 243 5.28 18.99 20.28
C PRO A 243 6.05 20.05 21.08
N ASP A 244 6.36 21.21 20.46
CA ASP A 244 7.01 22.33 21.13
C ASP A 244 6.07 22.99 22.17
N GLU A 245 4.78 23.07 21.87
CA GLU A 245 3.75 23.53 22.80
C GLU A 245 3.01 22.33 23.43
N THR A 246 2.63 22.45 24.68
CA THR A 246 1.84 21.39 25.32
C THR A 246 0.48 21.29 24.63
N SER A 247 0.18 20.12 24.09
CA SER A 247 -1.05 19.87 23.34
C SER A 247 -1.78 18.64 23.85
N PHE A 248 -3.10 18.65 23.72
CA PHE A 248 -3.97 17.51 23.98
C PHE A 248 -5.05 17.43 22.90
N GLN A 249 -5.26 16.24 22.33
CA GLN A 249 -6.27 15.99 21.32
C GLN A 249 -7.06 14.72 21.65
N LEU A 250 -8.39 14.80 21.53
CA LEU A 250 -9.32 13.68 21.59
C LEU A 250 -10.16 13.68 20.31
N ARG A 251 -10.25 12.57 19.60
CA ARG A 251 -11.10 12.41 18.41
C ARG A 251 -12.00 11.18 18.59
N ILE A 252 -13.27 11.33 18.25
CA ILE A 252 -14.24 10.23 18.21
C ILE A 252 -14.97 10.33 16.88
N GLN A 253 -15.15 9.20 16.19
CA GLN A 253 -15.82 9.12 14.90
C GLN A 253 -16.72 7.88 14.88
N GLY A 254 -17.91 7.99 14.31
CA GLY A 254 -18.80 6.86 14.01
C GLY A 254 -19.20 6.89 12.55
N GLY A 255 -19.42 5.72 11.94
CA GLY A 255 -19.73 5.59 10.52
C GLY A 255 -20.47 4.31 10.19
N PHE A 256 -20.66 4.08 8.90
CA PHE A 256 -21.19 2.83 8.35
C PHE A 256 -20.84 2.69 6.88
N ASN A 257 -20.67 1.46 6.40
CA ASN A 257 -20.61 1.12 4.99
C ASN A 257 -22.02 0.86 4.45
N SER A 258 -22.33 1.36 3.24
CA SER A 258 -23.65 1.24 2.61
C SER A 258 -24.06 -0.22 2.37
N GLN A 259 -23.15 -1.08 1.94
CA GLN A 259 -23.43 -2.49 1.64
C GLN A 259 -23.66 -3.30 2.92
N VAL A 260 -22.87 -3.07 3.98
CA VAL A 260 -23.11 -3.68 5.30
C VAL A 260 -24.49 -3.31 5.84
N ARG A 261 -24.87 -2.04 5.74
CA ARG A 261 -26.18 -1.57 6.17
C ARG A 261 -27.33 -2.14 5.33
N ASP A 262 -27.12 -2.30 4.01
CA ASP A 262 -28.15 -2.79 3.10
C ASP A 262 -28.31 -4.32 3.14
N ALA A 263 -27.33 -5.05 3.68
CA ALA A 263 -27.39 -6.51 3.87
C ALA A 263 -28.56 -6.97 4.75
N LYS A 264 -29.03 -6.16 5.70
CA LYS A 264 -30.28 -6.37 6.47
C LYS A 264 -30.48 -7.78 7.02
N GLY A 265 -29.49 -8.30 7.74
CA GLY A 265 -29.52 -9.67 8.28
C GLY A 265 -28.99 -10.73 7.32
N GLY A 266 -28.49 -10.32 6.17
CA GLY A 266 -27.78 -11.16 5.21
C GLY A 266 -26.26 -10.97 5.22
N PHE A 267 -25.69 -10.31 6.23
CA PHE A 267 -24.24 -10.19 6.35
C PHE A 267 -23.61 -11.58 6.52
N LEU A 268 -22.66 -11.90 5.66
CA LEU A 268 -22.04 -13.23 5.67
C LEU A 268 -21.04 -13.35 6.83
N THR A 269 -21.25 -14.33 7.71
CA THR A 269 -20.37 -14.68 8.83
C THR A 269 -20.38 -16.19 9.06
N TYR A 270 -19.89 -16.66 10.20
CA TYR A 270 -19.92 -18.05 10.65
C TYR A 270 -20.15 -18.14 12.16
N ASP A 271 -20.34 -19.34 12.68
CA ASP A 271 -20.51 -19.52 14.13
C ASP A 271 -19.16 -19.31 14.86
N GLY A 272 -19.11 -18.31 15.72
CA GLY A 272 -17.84 -17.85 16.32
C GLY A 272 -17.05 -16.85 15.49
N GLY A 273 -17.58 -16.35 14.37
CA GLY A 273 -16.93 -15.35 13.52
C GLY A 273 -17.04 -13.90 14.03
N GLY A 274 -17.53 -13.68 15.26
CA GLY A 274 -17.54 -12.38 15.91
C GLY A 274 -16.19 -12.03 16.51
N LEU A 275 -15.89 -10.71 16.60
CA LEU A 275 -14.72 -10.18 17.30
C LEU A 275 -15.12 -9.56 18.63
N THR A 276 -14.29 -9.78 19.65
CA THR A 276 -14.41 -9.02 20.91
C THR A 276 -14.06 -7.55 20.71
N GLN A 277 -14.32 -6.71 21.68
CA GLN A 277 -13.96 -5.29 21.63
C GLN A 277 -12.45 -5.06 21.38
N TRP A 278 -11.59 -6.03 21.69
CA TRP A 278 -10.14 -5.90 21.52
C TRP A 278 -9.59 -6.72 20.35
N GLY A 279 -10.48 -7.31 19.54
CA GLY A 279 -10.11 -8.03 18.32
C GLY A 279 -9.97 -9.53 18.52
N ASP A 280 -10.04 -10.07 19.75
CA ASP A 280 -9.99 -11.51 19.92
C ASP A 280 -11.20 -12.19 19.23
N SER A 281 -11.03 -13.37 18.67
CA SER A 281 -12.12 -14.15 18.13
C SER A 281 -13.09 -14.58 19.23
N GLU A 282 -14.40 -14.46 19.00
CA GLU A 282 -15.43 -14.94 19.92
C GLU A 282 -15.65 -16.47 19.81
N GLY A 283 -15.07 -17.09 18.76
CA GLY A 283 -15.18 -18.53 18.53
C GLY A 283 -14.39 -19.37 19.53
N PRO A 284 -14.66 -20.69 19.54
CA PRO A 284 -13.84 -21.60 20.30
C PRO A 284 -12.40 -21.50 19.79
N GLY A 285 -11.45 -21.21 20.66
CA GLY A 285 -10.04 -21.19 20.33
C GLY A 285 -9.59 -22.49 19.68
N VAL A 286 -8.50 -22.46 18.92
CA VAL A 286 -7.94 -23.65 18.29
C VAL A 286 -7.72 -24.72 19.35
N PRO A 287 -8.42 -25.84 19.34
CA PRO A 287 -8.11 -26.93 20.23
C PRO A 287 -6.77 -27.56 19.78
N SER A 288 -5.86 -27.79 20.69
CA SER A 288 -4.74 -28.70 20.44
C SER A 288 -5.32 -30.07 20.11
N LEU A 289 -5.34 -30.45 18.85
CA LEU A 289 -5.95 -31.71 18.43
C LEU A 289 -4.97 -32.86 18.61
N PRO A 290 -5.29 -33.83 19.44
CA PRO A 290 -4.73 -35.16 19.25
C PRO A 290 -5.33 -35.78 17.98
N ASN A 291 -4.51 -36.42 17.17
CA ASN A 291 -4.95 -37.17 16.00
C ASN A 291 -6.19 -38.06 16.30
N GLY A 292 -7.19 -37.99 15.43
CA GLY A 292 -8.39 -38.80 15.53
C GLY A 292 -9.56 -38.21 16.31
N THR A 293 -9.48 -36.93 16.70
CA THR A 293 -10.62 -36.21 17.29
C THR A 293 -11.40 -35.42 16.23
N THR A 294 -12.66 -35.14 16.55
CA THR A 294 -13.50 -34.27 15.73
C THR A 294 -13.21 -32.82 16.06
N TRP A 295 -13.32 -31.93 15.07
CA TRP A 295 -13.10 -30.52 15.21
C TRP A 295 -14.38 -29.79 15.69
N PRO A 296 -14.33 -28.99 16.75
CA PRO A 296 -15.52 -28.34 17.29
C PRO A 296 -15.90 -27.03 16.57
N ASN A 297 -15.03 -26.51 15.67
CA ASN A 297 -15.29 -25.26 14.96
C ASN A 297 -16.33 -25.41 13.85
N ALA A 298 -16.94 -24.31 13.46
CA ALA A 298 -17.86 -24.22 12.34
C ALA A 298 -17.19 -24.62 11.03
N VAL A 299 -17.94 -25.19 10.11
CA VAL A 299 -17.48 -25.58 8.77
C VAL A 299 -18.09 -24.74 7.65
N GLY A 300 -19.15 -23.98 7.93
CA GLY A 300 -19.89 -23.25 6.91
C GLY A 300 -20.23 -21.81 7.30
N THR A 301 -20.59 -21.05 6.27
CA THR A 301 -21.02 -19.66 6.38
C THR A 301 -22.50 -19.56 6.75
N LYS A 302 -22.88 -18.48 7.40
CA LYS A 302 -24.28 -18.13 7.69
C LYS A 302 -24.55 -16.64 7.56
N PRO A 303 -25.79 -16.26 7.24
CA PRO A 303 -26.22 -14.87 7.33
C PRO A 303 -26.44 -14.46 8.78
N ALA A 304 -26.08 -13.23 9.12
CA ALA A 304 -26.32 -12.66 10.44
C ALA A 304 -26.69 -11.17 10.37
N ASP A 305 -27.27 -10.67 11.46
CA ASP A 305 -27.38 -9.24 11.71
C ASP A 305 -26.07 -8.76 12.35
N VAL A 306 -25.38 -7.86 11.68
CA VAL A 306 -24.20 -7.16 12.23
C VAL A 306 -24.60 -5.75 12.65
N ALA A 307 -24.04 -5.28 13.73
CA ALA A 307 -24.29 -3.93 14.26
C ALA A 307 -23.69 -2.86 13.34
N GLY A 308 -24.00 -2.74 12.11
CA GLY A 308 -23.49 -1.92 11.02
C GLY A 308 -23.06 -0.47 11.38
N LEU A 309 -22.41 -0.25 12.51
CA LEU A 309 -21.85 0.99 12.98
C LEU A 309 -20.35 0.77 13.26
N ASP A 310 -19.55 1.32 12.38
CA ASP A 310 -18.12 1.43 12.55
C ASP A 310 -17.80 2.59 13.52
N TYR A 311 -16.76 2.45 14.32
CA TYR A 311 -16.36 3.53 15.22
C TYR A 311 -14.86 3.56 15.45
N LYS A 312 -14.35 4.79 15.52
CA LYS A 312 -12.93 5.08 15.70
C LYS A 312 -12.76 6.10 16.82
N TRP A 313 -11.69 5.96 17.60
CA TRP A 313 -11.30 7.01 18.53
C TRP A 313 -9.78 7.09 18.66
N SER A 314 -9.29 8.28 18.95
CA SER A 314 -7.89 8.50 19.31
C SER A 314 -7.75 9.56 20.39
N ILE A 315 -6.73 9.38 21.23
CA ILE A 315 -6.34 10.33 22.26
C ILE A 315 -4.83 10.53 22.18
N SER A 316 -4.38 11.77 22.12
CA SER A 316 -2.96 12.09 22.08
C SER A 316 -2.64 13.35 22.85
N GLY A 317 -1.39 13.45 23.30
CA GLY A 317 -0.92 14.64 23.98
C GLY A 317 0.57 14.58 24.30
N GLY A 318 1.17 15.75 24.45
CA GLY A 318 2.59 15.87 24.72
C GLY A 318 3.03 17.30 24.94
N GLY A 319 4.33 17.50 25.13
CA GLY A 319 4.92 18.82 25.29
C GLY A 319 6.42 18.75 25.57
N LYS A 320 7.08 19.90 25.46
CA LYS A 320 8.48 20.11 25.81
C LYS A 320 8.58 21.06 26.99
N TRP A 321 9.47 20.76 27.92
CA TRP A 321 9.70 21.57 29.12
C TRP A 321 11.21 21.82 29.30
N GLU A 322 11.58 23.05 29.58
CA GLU A 322 12.93 23.40 29.98
C GLU A 322 13.14 23.02 31.47
N VAL A 323 14.04 22.04 31.71
CA VAL A 323 14.32 21.49 33.05
C VAL A 323 15.59 22.05 33.66
N ALA A 324 16.49 22.60 32.83
CA ALA A 324 17.69 23.32 33.23
C ALA A 324 18.06 24.31 32.10
N ASP A 325 18.95 25.23 32.35
CA ASP A 325 19.40 26.22 31.36
C ASP A 325 19.94 25.54 30.10
N GLY A 326 19.26 25.74 28.97
CA GLY A 326 19.57 25.12 27.70
C GLY A 326 19.31 23.61 27.60
N VAL A 327 18.56 22.98 28.55
CA VAL A 327 18.19 21.57 28.50
C VAL A 327 16.68 21.43 28.48
N LYS A 328 16.14 20.95 27.38
CA LYS A 328 14.72 20.64 27.18
C LYS A 328 14.49 19.13 27.27
N VAL A 329 13.42 18.74 27.95
CA VAL A 329 12.95 17.34 27.98
C VAL A 329 11.51 17.35 27.48
N GLY A 330 11.18 16.41 26.63
CA GLY A 330 9.86 16.32 26.08
C GLY A 330 9.31 14.90 26.08
N GLY A 331 8.00 14.80 25.91
CA GLY A 331 7.30 13.54 25.75
C GLY A 331 6.01 13.69 24.96
N PHE A 332 5.63 12.66 24.22
CA PHE A 332 4.38 12.56 23.48
C PHE A 332 3.83 11.16 23.62
N ALA A 333 2.50 11.03 23.68
CA ALA A 333 1.83 9.74 23.63
C ALA A 333 0.53 9.85 22.83
N SER A 334 0.22 8.80 22.08
CA SER A 334 -1.02 8.65 21.34
C SER A 334 -1.55 7.22 21.48
N LEU A 335 -2.87 7.08 21.69
CA LEU A 335 -3.58 5.81 21.63
C LEU A 335 -4.68 5.92 20.59
N PHE A 336 -4.94 4.85 19.86
CA PHE A 336 -5.98 4.80 18.83
C PHE A 336 -6.70 3.46 18.84
N TYR A 337 -7.91 3.48 18.32
CA TYR A 337 -8.79 2.33 18.15
C TYR A 337 -9.67 2.53 16.93
N ASP A 338 -9.88 1.47 16.15
CA ASP A 338 -10.71 1.42 14.96
C ASP A 338 -11.45 0.09 14.89
N ALA A 339 -12.77 0.12 14.67
CA ALA A 339 -13.59 -1.06 14.39
C ALA A 339 -14.38 -0.80 13.10
N ASP A 340 -14.21 -1.68 12.13
CA ASP A 340 -14.74 -1.53 10.78
C ASP A 340 -15.38 -2.81 10.27
N SER A 341 -16.33 -2.69 9.33
CA SER A 341 -17.01 -3.82 8.71
C SER A 341 -17.16 -3.59 7.22
N SER A 342 -16.95 -4.62 6.41
CA SER A 342 -17.13 -4.60 4.97
C SER A 342 -17.93 -5.81 4.49
N TYR A 343 -18.68 -5.63 3.41
CA TYR A 343 -19.51 -6.68 2.83
C TYR A 343 -19.74 -6.43 1.35
N PHE A 344 -19.70 -7.49 0.56
CA PHE A 344 -20.23 -7.46 -0.79
C PHE A 344 -20.91 -8.78 -1.15
N SER A 345 -21.87 -8.73 -2.04
CA SER A 345 -22.54 -9.86 -2.65
C SER A 345 -22.63 -9.66 -4.17
N GLY A 346 -22.68 -10.77 -4.91
CA GLY A 346 -22.72 -10.72 -6.37
C GLY A 346 -21.37 -10.41 -7.03
N GLY A 347 -20.27 -10.53 -6.27
CA GLY A 347 -18.94 -10.56 -6.83
C GLY A 347 -18.72 -11.77 -7.73
N LYS A 348 -17.69 -11.75 -8.55
CA LYS A 348 -17.35 -12.84 -9.48
C LYS A 348 -15.86 -13.14 -9.44
N ASP A 349 -15.55 -14.43 -9.65
CA ASP A 349 -14.20 -14.91 -9.90
C ASP A 349 -14.25 -16.00 -10.95
N ASP A 350 -13.93 -15.63 -12.19
CA ASP A 350 -14.08 -16.46 -13.38
C ASP A 350 -12.71 -16.77 -13.96
N SER A 351 -12.38 -18.03 -14.14
CA SER A 351 -11.14 -18.46 -14.77
C SER A 351 -11.38 -19.02 -16.15
N TRP A 352 -10.61 -18.54 -17.14
CA TRP A 352 -10.77 -18.86 -18.54
C TRP A 352 -9.43 -19.26 -19.19
N TRP A 353 -9.52 -20.10 -20.23
CA TRP A 353 -8.42 -20.40 -21.15
C TRP A 353 -8.90 -20.47 -22.58
N ILE A 354 -7.97 -20.46 -23.54
CA ILE A 354 -8.24 -20.66 -24.96
C ILE A 354 -7.69 -22.01 -25.35
N THR A 355 -8.58 -22.91 -25.78
CA THR A 355 -8.17 -24.20 -26.34
C THR A 355 -7.94 -24.08 -27.85
N PRO A 356 -6.92 -24.73 -28.42
CA PRO A 356 -6.64 -24.63 -29.88
C PRO A 356 -7.80 -25.08 -30.78
N ASN A 357 -8.69 -25.92 -30.30
CA ASN A 357 -9.76 -26.52 -31.11
C ASN A 357 -11.16 -25.99 -30.80
N GLU A 358 -11.42 -25.57 -29.55
CA GLU A 358 -12.76 -25.19 -29.07
C GLU A 358 -12.88 -23.68 -28.82
N GLY A 359 -11.76 -22.96 -28.79
CA GLY A 359 -11.72 -21.52 -28.49
C GLY A 359 -11.78 -21.24 -27.01
N LEU A 360 -12.47 -20.16 -26.60
CA LEU A 360 -12.57 -19.72 -25.21
C LEU A 360 -13.52 -20.63 -24.43
N VAL A 361 -13.03 -21.24 -23.35
CA VAL A 361 -13.80 -22.05 -22.43
C VAL A 361 -13.41 -21.78 -20.98
N PRO A 362 -14.32 -21.98 -20.00
CA PRO A 362 -13.95 -21.90 -18.57
C PRO A 362 -12.85 -22.92 -18.24
N GLN A 363 -11.92 -22.52 -17.36
CA GLN A 363 -10.96 -23.49 -16.82
C GLN A 363 -11.69 -24.61 -16.08
N TYR A 364 -11.15 -25.81 -16.11
CA TYR A 364 -11.69 -26.97 -15.43
C TYR A 364 -10.55 -27.86 -14.92
N GLY A 365 -10.78 -28.48 -13.75
CA GLY A 365 -9.82 -29.42 -13.17
C GLY A 365 -9.67 -30.70 -14.01
N GLN A 366 -8.56 -31.40 -13.79
CA GLN A 366 -8.30 -32.67 -14.47
C GLN A 366 -9.39 -33.71 -14.12
N GLY A 367 -9.83 -34.40 -15.14
CA GLY A 367 -10.75 -35.53 -15.05
C GLY A 367 -11.70 -35.58 -16.25
N ALA A 368 -12.19 -36.77 -16.55
CA ALA A 368 -13.28 -36.90 -17.52
C ALA A 368 -14.52 -36.19 -16.92
N PRO A 369 -15.37 -35.56 -17.74
CA PRO A 369 -16.63 -34.99 -17.30
C PRO A 369 -17.50 -35.95 -16.45
N SER A 370 -17.34 -37.23 -16.60
CA SER A 370 -18.02 -38.27 -15.79
C SER A 370 -17.42 -38.52 -14.39
N GLN A 371 -16.30 -37.80 -14.05
CA GLN A 371 -15.75 -37.92 -12.69
C GLN A 371 -16.28 -36.78 -11.83
N LEU A 372 -16.71 -37.08 -10.60
CA LEU A 372 -17.21 -36.10 -9.62
C LEU A 372 -16.22 -35.01 -9.18
N ARG A 373 -15.06 -34.98 -9.83
CA ARG A 373 -13.98 -34.00 -9.56
C ARG A 373 -13.89 -32.91 -10.62
N PHE A 374 -14.71 -32.96 -11.65
CA PHE A 374 -14.72 -31.95 -12.69
C PHE A 374 -15.42 -30.69 -12.20
N GLN A 375 -14.74 -29.58 -12.24
CA GLN A 375 -15.28 -28.29 -11.84
C GLN A 375 -15.02 -27.25 -12.94
N SER A 376 -15.99 -26.37 -13.15
CA SER A 376 -15.80 -25.18 -13.97
C SER A 376 -15.51 -24.00 -13.03
N SER A 377 -14.48 -23.22 -13.33
CA SER A 377 -14.06 -22.11 -12.50
C SER A 377 -14.79 -20.82 -12.86
N LEU A 378 -16.12 -20.79 -12.71
CA LEU A 378 -16.98 -19.61 -12.86
C LEU A 378 -17.76 -19.41 -11.55
N LEU A 379 -17.17 -18.61 -10.66
CA LEU A 379 -17.66 -18.46 -9.30
C LEU A 379 -18.42 -17.15 -9.10
N ASP A 380 -19.53 -17.22 -8.38
CA ASP A 380 -20.20 -16.06 -7.77
C ASP A 380 -19.72 -15.96 -6.31
N ILE A 381 -19.22 -14.76 -5.92
CA ILE A 381 -18.58 -14.55 -4.63
C ILE A 381 -19.43 -13.65 -3.74
N GLU A 382 -19.58 -14.06 -2.50
CA GLU A 382 -20.13 -13.26 -1.41
C GLU A 382 -19.11 -13.26 -0.26
N GLN A 383 -18.83 -12.08 0.31
CA GLN A 383 -17.84 -11.95 1.38
C GLN A 383 -18.30 -10.95 2.44
N GLY A 384 -18.13 -11.33 3.70
CA GLY A 384 -18.31 -10.47 4.86
C GLY A 384 -17.03 -10.44 5.69
N SER A 385 -16.60 -9.25 6.12
CA SER A 385 -15.41 -9.09 6.95
C SER A 385 -15.65 -8.07 8.06
N GLN A 386 -15.08 -8.33 9.24
CA GLN A 386 -15.02 -7.42 10.38
C GLN A 386 -13.58 -7.29 10.84
N SER A 387 -13.18 -6.09 11.23
CA SER A 387 -11.83 -5.83 11.73
C SER A 387 -11.85 -4.95 12.98
N VAL A 388 -10.86 -5.16 13.83
CA VAL A 388 -10.54 -4.32 14.99
C VAL A 388 -9.06 -4.02 14.98
N GLN A 389 -8.73 -2.74 14.94
CA GLN A 389 -7.36 -2.23 15.02
C GLN A 389 -7.20 -1.35 16.25
N TRP A 390 -6.13 -1.55 17.00
CA TRP A 390 -5.78 -0.66 18.11
C TRP A 390 -4.27 -0.61 18.33
N GLY A 391 -3.83 0.41 19.03
CA GLY A 391 -2.41 0.56 19.30
C GLY A 391 -2.07 1.88 19.95
N GLY A 392 -0.77 2.14 20.03
CA GLY A 392 -0.25 3.37 20.59
C GLY A 392 1.16 3.71 20.14
N LEU A 393 1.44 5.00 20.25
CA LEU A 393 2.73 5.62 19.99
C LEU A 393 3.18 6.35 21.26
N ALA A 394 4.44 6.18 21.65
CA ALA A 394 5.05 6.96 22.72
C ALA A 394 6.42 7.45 22.27
N ALA A 395 6.67 8.75 22.41
CA ALA A 395 7.97 9.35 22.11
C ALA A 395 8.48 10.13 23.34
N GLY A 396 9.79 10.10 23.54
CA GLY A 396 10.46 10.83 24.61
C GLY A 396 11.82 11.31 24.18
N GLY A 397 12.26 12.48 24.63
CA GLY A 397 13.54 13.01 24.18
C GLY A 397 14.14 14.06 25.08
N VAL A 398 15.43 14.27 24.88
CA VAL A 398 16.22 15.32 25.52
C VAL A 398 16.93 16.10 24.42
N GLU A 399 16.82 17.41 24.49
CA GLU A 399 17.40 18.33 23.53
C GLU A 399 18.24 19.38 24.28
N THR A 400 19.42 19.64 23.75
CA THR A 400 20.30 20.73 24.16
C THR A 400 20.73 21.47 22.91
N GLU A 401 21.46 22.59 23.05
CA GLU A 401 21.98 23.37 21.92
C GLU A 401 22.75 22.53 20.85
N ASN A 402 23.43 21.48 21.29
CA ASN A 402 24.35 20.70 20.41
C ASN A 402 24.02 19.20 20.37
N HIS A 403 23.05 18.74 21.11
CA HIS A 403 22.73 17.31 21.22
C HIS A 403 21.24 17.09 21.33
N ARG A 404 20.72 16.18 20.49
CA ARG A 404 19.37 15.67 20.55
C ARG A 404 19.41 14.16 20.65
N VAL A 405 18.65 13.60 21.57
CA VAL A 405 18.46 12.15 21.71
C VAL A 405 16.98 11.86 21.95
N GLY A 406 16.44 10.99 21.13
CA GLY A 406 15.03 10.60 21.20
C GLY A 406 14.85 9.09 21.21
N ILE A 407 13.74 8.66 21.78
CA ILE A 407 13.22 7.29 21.73
C ILE A 407 11.77 7.32 21.29
N THR A 408 11.43 6.46 20.34
CA THR A 408 10.06 6.23 19.89
C THR A 408 9.70 4.77 20.08
N TYR A 409 8.52 4.51 20.63
CA TYR A 409 7.93 3.18 20.76
C TYR A 409 6.59 3.16 20.06
N LEU A 410 6.40 2.22 19.14
CA LEU A 410 5.15 1.96 18.44
C LEU A 410 4.68 0.54 18.73
N TYR A 411 3.38 0.40 18.97
CA TYR A 411 2.67 -0.87 19.00
C TYR A 411 1.35 -0.72 18.22
N THR A 412 1.07 -1.62 17.30
CA THR A 412 -0.20 -1.72 16.57
C THR A 412 -0.59 -3.17 16.36
N THR A 413 -1.87 -3.47 16.53
CA THR A 413 -2.45 -4.78 16.22
C THR A 413 -3.72 -4.59 15.40
N LEU A 414 -3.91 -5.47 14.41
CA LEU A 414 -5.08 -5.55 13.54
C LEU A 414 -5.58 -6.99 13.56
N ALA A 415 -6.78 -7.19 14.10
CA ALA A 415 -7.50 -8.45 14.04
C ALA A 415 -8.61 -8.38 13.00
N GLN A 416 -8.77 -9.42 12.21
CA GLN A 416 -9.76 -9.48 11.15
C GLN A 416 -10.40 -10.86 11.08
N THR A 417 -11.72 -10.91 10.92
CA THR A 417 -12.46 -12.13 10.55
C THR A 417 -13.06 -11.95 9.17
N THR A 418 -12.98 -12.98 8.35
CA THR A 418 -13.51 -12.96 6.98
C THR A 418 -14.24 -14.26 6.68
N SER A 419 -15.43 -14.14 6.10
CA SER A 419 -16.22 -15.25 5.61
C SER A 419 -16.40 -15.10 4.11
N THR A 420 -16.02 -16.11 3.34
CA THR A 420 -16.17 -16.13 1.88
C THR A 420 -17.01 -17.34 1.46
N LEU A 421 -18.04 -17.08 0.66
CA LEU A 421 -18.86 -18.07 -0.01
C LEU A 421 -18.68 -17.94 -1.51
N ALA A 422 -18.09 -18.94 -2.15
CA ALA A 422 -17.97 -19.03 -3.59
C ALA A 422 -18.90 -20.12 -4.14
N THR A 423 -19.76 -19.77 -5.08
CA THR A 423 -20.71 -20.71 -5.66
C THR A 423 -20.52 -20.86 -7.17
N ASN A 424 -20.37 -22.10 -7.62
CA ASN A 424 -20.24 -22.42 -9.05
C ASN A 424 -21.60 -22.89 -9.58
N THR A 425 -22.40 -21.97 -10.09
CA THR A 425 -23.71 -22.25 -10.69
C THR A 425 -23.79 -21.86 -12.17
N ARG A 426 -22.78 -21.17 -12.67
CA ARG A 426 -22.69 -20.64 -14.04
C ARG A 426 -21.85 -21.54 -14.95
N GLY A 427 -21.91 -21.31 -16.24
CA GLY A 427 -21.02 -21.91 -17.24
C GLY A 427 -21.30 -23.38 -17.57
N LYS A 428 -22.36 -23.98 -17.04
CA LYS A 428 -22.64 -25.40 -17.26
C LYS A 428 -22.91 -25.74 -18.74
N ALA A 429 -23.42 -24.78 -19.50
CA ALA A 429 -23.68 -24.91 -20.92
C ALA A 429 -22.41 -25.17 -21.77
N TYR A 430 -21.26 -24.76 -21.31
CA TYR A 430 -19.99 -25.03 -21.98
C TYR A 430 -19.65 -26.54 -22.05
N PHE A 431 -20.17 -27.34 -21.11
CA PHE A 431 -19.88 -28.75 -20.96
C PHE A 431 -21.00 -29.63 -21.43
N THR A 432 -22.24 -29.12 -21.48
CA THR A 432 -23.43 -29.86 -21.85
C THR A 432 -23.97 -29.55 -23.24
N GLY A 433 -23.40 -28.53 -23.90
CA GLY A 433 -23.80 -28.05 -25.21
C GLY A 433 -24.66 -26.79 -25.16
N PRO A 434 -24.81 -26.12 -26.35
CA PRO A 434 -25.40 -24.78 -26.42
C PRO A 434 -26.90 -24.69 -26.07
N ASP A 435 -27.58 -25.82 -26.07
CA ASP A 435 -29.02 -25.85 -25.81
C ASP A 435 -29.39 -26.10 -24.33
N TYR A 436 -28.39 -26.25 -23.47
CA TYR A 436 -28.61 -26.55 -22.06
C TYR A 436 -28.40 -25.32 -21.19
N ASP A 437 -29.48 -24.69 -20.76
CA ASP A 437 -29.42 -23.54 -19.86
C ASP A 437 -29.61 -23.97 -18.40
N TRP A 438 -28.49 -24.26 -17.73
CA TRP A 438 -28.44 -24.61 -16.32
C TRP A 438 -28.86 -23.45 -15.41
N SER A 439 -28.72 -22.20 -15.86
CA SER A 439 -29.12 -21.03 -15.11
C SER A 439 -30.63 -20.94 -14.90
N SER A 440 -31.39 -21.64 -15.77
CA SER A 440 -32.84 -21.73 -15.66
C SER A 440 -33.31 -22.58 -14.45
N LEU A 441 -32.40 -23.35 -13.86
CA LEU A 441 -32.71 -24.18 -12.70
C LEU A 441 -32.76 -23.43 -11.37
N GLY A 442 -32.26 -22.21 -11.31
CA GLY A 442 -32.23 -21.29 -10.15
C GLY A 442 -31.65 -21.89 -8.86
N PRO A 443 -30.79 -21.19 -8.12
CA PRO A 443 -30.46 -21.65 -6.78
C PRO A 443 -31.67 -21.48 -5.85
N PRO A 444 -31.90 -22.38 -4.87
CA PRO A 444 -31.10 -23.48 -4.43
C PRO A 444 -31.55 -24.85 -4.93
N PHE A 445 -31.90 -24.97 -6.20
CA PHE A 445 -32.14 -26.28 -6.84
C PHE A 445 -33.41 -27.01 -6.39
N ASP A 446 -34.45 -26.32 -6.03
CA ASP A 446 -35.76 -26.82 -5.61
C ASP A 446 -36.64 -27.34 -6.76
N GLN A 447 -36.12 -27.24 -7.99
CA GLN A 447 -36.82 -27.78 -9.13
C GLN A 447 -36.17 -29.10 -9.59
N PRO A 448 -36.98 -30.16 -9.82
CA PRO A 448 -36.46 -31.34 -10.48
C PRO A 448 -35.92 -30.93 -11.86
N LEU A 449 -34.76 -31.51 -12.23
CA LEU A 449 -34.18 -31.29 -13.56
C LEU A 449 -35.24 -31.56 -14.63
N PRO A 450 -35.40 -30.63 -15.62
CA PRO A 450 -36.60 -30.70 -16.48
C PRO A 450 -36.74 -31.93 -17.34
N GLU A 451 -35.72 -32.78 -17.42
CA GLU A 451 -35.71 -33.89 -18.38
C GLU A 451 -35.37 -35.25 -17.76
N TYR A 452 -35.27 -35.38 -16.44
CA TYR A 452 -35.13 -36.68 -15.82
C TYR A 452 -36.52 -37.39 -15.78
N ASP A 453 -36.77 -38.32 -16.70
CA ASP A 453 -37.88 -39.25 -16.63
C ASP A 453 -37.35 -40.62 -16.17
N PRO A 454 -37.63 -41.08 -14.96
CA PRO A 454 -37.22 -42.39 -14.46
C PRO A 454 -37.73 -43.54 -15.33
N ASN A 455 -38.66 -43.27 -16.23
CA ASN A 455 -39.24 -44.27 -17.17
C ASN A 455 -38.62 -44.18 -18.57
N ASP A 456 -37.78 -43.17 -18.85
CA ASP A 456 -37.10 -43.00 -20.13
C ASP A 456 -35.61 -43.27 -19.99
N PRO A 457 -35.06 -44.42 -20.48
CA PRO A 457 -33.64 -44.71 -20.44
C PRO A 457 -32.76 -43.70 -21.20
N SER A 458 -33.34 -42.91 -22.11
CA SER A 458 -32.58 -41.87 -22.83
C SER A 458 -32.35 -40.63 -22.00
N SER A 459 -33.11 -40.42 -20.95
CA SER A 459 -32.87 -39.35 -19.97
C SER A 459 -31.60 -39.56 -19.12
N ARG A 460 -31.06 -40.79 -19.13
CA ARG A 460 -29.78 -41.10 -18.46
C ARG A 460 -28.59 -40.38 -19.08
N ALA A 461 -28.61 -40.07 -20.38
CA ALA A 461 -27.54 -39.32 -21.04
C ALA A 461 -27.39 -37.91 -20.45
N ASN A 462 -28.53 -37.35 -19.99
CA ASN A 462 -28.53 -36.03 -19.35
C ASN A 462 -28.03 -36.06 -17.90
N THR A 463 -28.23 -37.22 -17.20
CA THR A 463 -27.72 -37.42 -15.84
C THR A 463 -26.18 -37.54 -15.82
N ASP A 464 -25.61 -38.24 -16.81
CA ASP A 464 -24.16 -38.35 -16.95
C ASP A 464 -23.51 -36.99 -17.27
N LEU A 465 -24.19 -36.12 -18.03
CA LEU A 465 -23.78 -34.75 -18.29
C LEU A 465 -23.93 -33.84 -17.08
N LEU A 466 -24.88 -34.09 -16.21
CA LEU A 466 -25.07 -33.42 -14.92
C LEU A 466 -23.94 -33.72 -13.94
N GLU A 467 -23.51 -34.97 -13.90
CA GLU A 467 -22.38 -35.41 -13.10
C GLU A 467 -21.08 -34.84 -13.61
N ALA A 468 -21.04 -34.41 -14.90
CA ALA A 468 -19.86 -33.85 -15.54
C ALA A 468 -19.45 -32.47 -15.00
N SER A 469 -20.41 -31.63 -14.62
CA SER A 469 -20.15 -30.29 -14.11
C SER A 469 -21.19 -29.94 -13.04
N PRO A 470 -21.06 -30.49 -11.84
CA PRO A 470 -22.02 -30.26 -10.76
C PRO A 470 -21.94 -28.82 -10.25
N TYR A 471 -23.03 -28.39 -9.62
CA TYR A 471 -23.00 -27.16 -8.83
C TYR A 471 -22.11 -27.33 -7.62
N GLN A 472 -21.34 -26.31 -7.30
CA GLN A 472 -20.39 -26.32 -6.18
C GLN A 472 -20.65 -25.18 -5.22
N ARG A 473 -20.29 -25.41 -3.98
CA ARG A 473 -20.27 -24.45 -2.90
C ARG A 473 -18.95 -24.61 -2.15
N LEU A 474 -18.16 -23.53 -2.15
CA LEU A 474 -16.84 -23.47 -1.55
C LEU A 474 -16.89 -22.40 -0.47
N GLU A 475 -16.53 -22.77 0.77
CA GLU A 475 -16.63 -21.89 1.93
C GLU A 475 -15.29 -21.76 2.62
N THR A 476 -14.95 -20.52 2.95
CA THR A 476 -13.72 -20.20 3.68
C THR A 476 -14.07 -19.28 4.84
N LEU A 477 -13.68 -19.72 6.04
CA LEU A 477 -13.83 -19.01 7.30
C LEU A 477 -12.44 -18.69 7.82
N ASP A 478 -12.16 -17.42 8.09
CA ASP A 478 -10.82 -16.99 8.39
C ASP A 478 -10.81 -15.98 9.55
N TYR A 479 -9.85 -16.14 10.45
CA TYR A 479 -9.50 -15.17 11.47
C TYR A 479 -7.99 -14.95 11.45
N THR A 480 -7.57 -13.71 11.41
CA THR A 480 -6.16 -13.33 11.40
C THR A 480 -5.88 -12.22 12.40
N GLU A 481 -4.72 -12.27 13.03
CA GLU A 481 -4.18 -11.21 13.86
C GLU A 481 -2.79 -10.82 13.36
N THR A 482 -2.59 -9.53 13.15
CA THR A 482 -1.31 -8.96 12.71
C THR A 482 -0.84 -7.93 13.70
N THR A 483 0.36 -8.09 14.24
CA THR A 483 0.94 -7.15 15.22
C THR A 483 2.26 -6.59 14.71
N THR A 484 2.49 -5.31 14.90
CA THR A 484 3.77 -4.64 14.62
C THR A 484 4.22 -3.87 15.86
N GLU A 485 5.46 -4.10 16.28
CA GLU A 485 6.12 -3.46 17.40
C GLU A 485 7.47 -2.89 16.96
N ALA A 486 7.78 -1.66 17.34
CA ALA A 486 9.06 -1.04 17.02
C ALA A 486 9.56 -0.15 18.14
N VAL A 487 10.85 -0.25 18.44
CA VAL A 487 11.60 0.67 19.29
C VAL A 487 12.66 1.33 18.45
N ILE A 488 12.65 2.65 18.37
CA ILE A 488 13.58 3.45 17.59
C ILE A 488 14.30 4.41 18.52
N LEU A 489 15.62 4.38 18.52
CA LEU A 489 16.50 5.30 19.22
C LEU A 489 17.26 6.13 18.20
N LYS A 490 17.20 7.44 18.29
CA LYS A 490 17.91 8.37 17.42
C LYS A 490 18.76 9.33 18.24
N GLY A 491 19.89 9.71 17.69
CA GLY A 491 20.71 10.77 18.28
C GLY A 491 21.40 11.61 17.22
N GLU A 492 21.47 12.89 17.46
CA GLU A 492 22.16 13.87 16.63
C GLU A 492 23.07 14.74 17.51
N HIS A 493 24.31 14.90 17.07
CA HIS A 493 25.36 15.57 17.85
C HIS A 493 26.20 16.48 16.96
N LYS A 494 26.13 17.78 17.18
CA LYS A 494 27.06 18.75 16.62
C LYS A 494 28.30 18.81 17.48
N LEU A 495 29.42 18.50 16.87
CA LEU A 495 30.70 18.52 17.57
C LEU A 495 31.24 19.94 17.65
N GLY A 496 31.68 20.34 18.84
CA GLY A 496 32.08 21.73 19.13
C GLY A 496 33.46 22.14 18.56
N PHE A 497 33.70 21.87 17.27
CA PHE A 497 34.91 22.30 16.56
C PHE A 497 34.59 23.57 15.74
N GLU A 498 35.27 24.68 15.97
CA GLU A 498 35.11 25.88 15.12
C GLU A 498 35.54 25.62 13.66
N SER A 499 36.52 24.73 13.46
CA SER A 499 36.94 24.25 12.15
C SER A 499 37.57 22.89 12.26
N PHE A 500 37.03 21.91 11.50
CA PHE A 500 37.56 20.56 11.46
C PHE A 500 38.47 20.35 10.26
N LEU A 501 39.73 19.90 10.53
CA LEU A 501 40.75 19.73 9.51
C LEU A 501 41.10 21.01 8.72
N GLY A 502 40.71 22.19 9.21
CA GLY A 502 40.98 23.48 8.56
C GLY A 502 40.16 23.74 7.27
N ALA A 503 39.21 22.89 6.95
CA ALA A 503 38.39 22.97 5.72
C ALA A 503 36.88 22.76 5.93
N PHE A 504 36.50 22.20 7.04
CA PHE A 504 35.09 21.90 7.35
C PHE A 504 34.62 22.67 8.58
N ASP A 505 33.36 23.03 8.59
CA ASP A 505 32.65 23.60 9.74
C ASP A 505 32.44 22.55 10.82
N ALA A 506 31.64 22.83 11.86
CA ALA A 506 31.36 21.88 12.92
C ALA A 506 30.77 20.56 12.37
N PRO A 507 31.42 19.41 12.58
CA PRO A 507 30.88 18.11 12.14
C PRO A 507 29.58 17.74 12.85
N VAL A 508 28.66 17.09 12.14
CA VAL A 508 27.46 16.52 12.70
C VAL A 508 27.55 15.00 12.62
N VAL A 509 27.26 14.34 13.74
CA VAL A 509 27.16 12.88 13.82
C VAL A 509 25.72 12.53 14.16
N ASP A 510 25.06 11.77 13.31
CA ASP A 510 23.76 11.21 13.56
C ASP A 510 23.81 9.68 13.60
N TRP A 511 22.95 9.09 14.41
CA TRP A 511 22.85 7.65 14.52
C TRP A 511 21.41 7.21 14.81
N THR A 512 21.07 6.02 14.29
CA THR A 512 19.79 5.37 14.56
C THR A 512 20.05 3.92 14.96
N LEU A 513 19.40 3.48 16.02
CA LEU A 513 19.31 2.10 16.46
C LEU A 513 17.85 1.72 16.52
N SER A 514 17.46 0.63 15.88
CA SER A 514 16.10 0.14 15.99
C SER A 514 16.04 -1.36 16.15
N SER A 515 15.05 -1.80 16.89
CA SER A 515 14.63 -3.20 16.98
C SER A 515 13.12 -3.24 16.78
N SER A 516 12.68 -4.04 15.81
CA SER A 516 11.28 -4.15 15.46
C SER A 516 10.89 -5.60 15.20
N LYS A 517 9.62 -5.90 15.48
CA LYS A 517 9.03 -7.22 15.34
C LYS A 517 7.67 -7.11 14.69
N ALA A 518 7.36 -7.98 13.76
CA ALA A 518 6.04 -8.16 13.20
C ALA A 518 5.61 -9.62 13.32
N THR A 519 4.36 -9.85 13.72
CA THR A 519 3.77 -11.19 13.82
C THR A 519 2.46 -11.26 13.04
N PHE A 520 2.21 -12.42 12.48
CA PHE A 520 0.93 -12.79 11.89
C PHE A 520 0.53 -14.13 12.48
N ASP A 521 -0.69 -14.20 13.00
CA ASP A 521 -1.28 -15.41 13.54
C ASP A 521 -2.62 -15.67 12.85
N GLN A 522 -2.74 -16.84 12.24
CA GLN A 522 -3.97 -17.37 11.67
C GLN A 522 -4.24 -18.71 12.35
N PRO A 523 -4.88 -18.68 13.52
CA PRO A 523 -5.01 -19.87 14.35
C PRO A 523 -5.94 -20.95 13.78
N ASP A 524 -6.87 -20.55 12.92
CA ASP A 524 -7.77 -21.48 12.23
C ASP A 524 -8.38 -20.83 10.99
N LYS A 525 -7.93 -21.25 9.81
CA LYS A 525 -8.60 -21.01 8.53
C LYS A 525 -9.33 -22.28 8.14
N THR A 526 -10.65 -22.25 8.22
CA THR A 526 -11.48 -23.40 7.85
C THR A 526 -11.88 -23.31 6.38
N GLN A 527 -11.66 -24.37 5.62
CA GLN A 527 -12.11 -24.50 4.23
C GLN A 527 -12.98 -25.74 4.09
N PHE A 528 -14.12 -25.61 3.43
CA PHE A 528 -15.06 -26.69 3.20
C PHE A 528 -15.71 -26.57 1.81
N ALA A 529 -15.80 -27.70 1.10
CA ALA A 529 -16.40 -27.74 -0.23
C ALA A 529 -17.53 -28.78 -0.30
N ALA A 530 -18.57 -28.49 -1.08
CA ALA A 530 -19.64 -29.39 -1.39
C ALA A 530 -20.07 -29.30 -2.85
N ILE A 531 -20.61 -30.43 -3.35
CA ILE A 531 -21.27 -30.52 -4.65
C ILE A 531 -22.76 -30.90 -4.45
N TRP A 532 -23.59 -30.34 -5.31
CA TRP A 532 -25.00 -30.74 -5.37
C TRP A 532 -25.19 -31.86 -6.38
N LEU A 533 -25.82 -32.95 -5.92
CA LEU A 533 -26.23 -34.05 -6.78
C LEU A 533 -27.74 -34.03 -6.99
N PRO A 534 -28.19 -34.11 -8.24
CA PRO A 534 -29.60 -34.21 -8.55
C PRO A 534 -30.18 -35.55 -8.09
N PRO A 535 -31.52 -35.67 -7.98
CA PRO A 535 -32.20 -36.95 -7.79
C PRO A 535 -31.80 -37.92 -8.90
N SER A 536 -31.27 -39.08 -8.58
CA SER A 536 -30.88 -40.11 -9.54
C SER A 536 -31.27 -41.52 -9.06
N ASP A 537 -31.21 -42.52 -9.94
CA ASP A 537 -31.47 -43.91 -9.62
C ASP A 537 -30.46 -44.47 -8.60
N TYR A 538 -29.33 -43.87 -8.42
CA TYR A 538 -28.28 -44.23 -7.44
C TYR A 538 -28.53 -43.60 -6.06
N ILE A 539 -29.32 -42.55 -6.05
CA ILE A 539 -29.74 -41.83 -4.85
C ILE A 539 -31.26 -41.95 -4.86
N ASP A 540 -31.89 -42.27 -3.71
CA ASP A 540 -33.33 -42.42 -3.60
C ASP A 540 -34.07 -41.36 -4.44
N PRO A 541 -34.76 -41.74 -5.54
CA PRO A 541 -35.39 -40.79 -6.46
C PRO A 541 -36.55 -40.00 -5.81
N SER A 542 -36.89 -40.32 -4.57
CA SER A 542 -37.85 -39.56 -3.76
C SER A 542 -37.23 -38.37 -3.04
N LEU A 543 -35.88 -38.23 -3.03
CA LEU A 543 -35.18 -37.10 -2.39
C LEU A 543 -35.02 -35.93 -3.36
N PRO A 544 -35.17 -34.69 -2.87
CA PRO A 544 -35.16 -33.49 -3.71
C PRO A 544 -33.77 -33.08 -4.23
N GLY A 545 -32.79 -33.94 -4.20
CA GLY A 545 -31.39 -33.62 -4.44
C GLY A 545 -30.65 -33.40 -3.13
N ILE A 546 -29.36 -33.58 -3.14
CA ILE A 546 -28.51 -33.52 -1.93
C ILE A 546 -27.17 -32.82 -2.18
N TRP A 547 -26.67 -32.19 -1.16
CA TRP A 547 -25.30 -31.72 -1.10
C TRP A 547 -24.40 -32.82 -0.51
N LEU A 548 -23.30 -33.12 -1.19
CA LEU A 548 -22.26 -34.02 -0.68
C LEU A 548 -20.97 -33.23 -0.42
N PRO A 549 -20.24 -33.60 0.64
CA PRO A 549 -18.88 -33.13 0.81
C PRO A 549 -18.01 -33.44 -0.41
N TYR A 550 -17.14 -32.53 -0.80
CA TYR A 550 -16.36 -32.60 -2.01
C TYR A 550 -14.90 -32.22 -1.73
N THR A 551 -13.95 -32.86 -2.44
CA THR A 551 -12.53 -32.53 -2.37
C THR A 551 -12.18 -31.72 -3.62
N PRO A 552 -11.77 -30.43 -3.50
CA PRO A 552 -11.33 -29.63 -4.63
C PRO A 552 -10.13 -30.24 -5.33
N ALA A 553 -9.98 -29.97 -6.63
CA ALA A 553 -8.91 -30.54 -7.45
C ALA A 553 -7.51 -30.15 -6.98
N GLU A 554 -7.35 -28.90 -6.53
CA GLU A 554 -6.12 -28.36 -6.00
C GLU A 554 -5.66 -29.02 -4.70
N ASN A 555 -6.62 -29.53 -3.94
CA ASN A 555 -6.39 -30.16 -2.63
C ASN A 555 -6.70 -31.67 -2.66
N ILE A 556 -6.45 -32.33 -3.77
CA ILE A 556 -6.81 -33.73 -4.02
C ILE A 556 -6.27 -34.71 -2.96
N ASN A 557 -5.19 -34.36 -2.29
CA ASN A 557 -4.54 -35.19 -1.26
C ASN A 557 -5.10 -34.93 0.15
N LEU A 558 -5.92 -33.88 0.32
CA LEU A 558 -6.59 -33.54 1.56
C LEU A 558 -8.05 -34.00 1.54
N GLY A 559 -8.72 -33.92 2.67
CA GLY A 559 -10.13 -34.31 2.79
C GLY A 559 -11.09 -33.19 2.43
N TRP A 560 -12.34 -33.34 2.83
CA TRP A 560 -13.43 -32.41 2.52
C TRP A 560 -13.38 -31.12 3.33
N VAL A 561 -12.94 -31.20 4.59
CA VAL A 561 -12.70 -30.08 5.47
C VAL A 561 -11.21 -29.94 5.72
N GLN A 562 -10.78 -28.70 5.75
CA GLN A 562 -9.38 -28.33 6.03
C GLN A 562 -9.37 -27.23 7.09
N HIS A 563 -8.53 -27.42 8.10
CA HIS A 563 -8.21 -26.43 9.11
C HIS A 563 -6.74 -26.10 8.97
N ILE A 564 -6.43 -24.88 8.62
CA ILE A 564 -5.06 -24.42 8.34
C ILE A 564 -4.67 -23.43 9.45
N THR A 565 -3.60 -23.74 10.15
CA THR A 565 -2.96 -22.78 11.07
C THR A 565 -1.74 -22.20 10.40
N GLN A 566 -1.53 -20.90 10.54
CA GLN A 566 -0.32 -20.23 10.06
C GLN A 566 0.21 -19.27 11.11
N SER A 567 1.51 -19.22 11.25
CA SER A 567 2.17 -18.18 12.05
C SER A 567 3.42 -17.65 11.34
N ILE A 568 3.61 -16.34 11.45
CA ILE A 568 4.79 -15.66 10.94
C ILE A 568 5.34 -14.79 12.06
N GLU A 569 6.62 -14.89 12.28
CA GLU A 569 7.38 -13.96 13.09
C GLU A 569 8.55 -13.41 12.26
N GLU A 570 8.63 -12.09 12.11
CA GLU A 570 9.76 -11.43 11.47
C GLU A 570 10.32 -10.36 12.40
N THR A 571 11.62 -10.38 12.62
CA THR A 571 12.34 -9.38 13.40
C THR A 571 13.34 -8.64 12.52
N SER A 572 13.57 -7.35 12.79
CA SER A 572 14.56 -6.51 12.12
C SER A 572 15.31 -5.67 13.12
N ASP A 573 16.64 -5.82 13.15
CA ASP A 573 17.56 -5.02 13.96
C ASP A 573 18.42 -4.15 13.04
N GLN A 574 18.32 -2.82 13.18
CA GLN A 574 19.02 -1.88 12.32
C GLN A 574 19.96 -0.97 13.11
N ILE A 575 21.08 -0.66 12.50
CA ILE A 575 22.06 0.30 13.01
C ILE A 575 22.50 1.19 11.85
N SER A 576 22.38 2.49 12.00
CA SER A 576 23.00 3.47 11.12
C SER A 576 23.88 4.43 11.92
N LEU A 577 24.98 4.84 11.34
CA LEU A 577 25.87 5.88 11.87
C LEU A 577 26.39 6.71 10.73
N ASN A 578 26.14 8.01 10.77
CA ASN A 578 26.51 8.96 9.73
C ASN A 578 27.40 10.07 10.29
N LEU A 579 28.28 10.56 9.44
CA LEU A 579 29.14 11.72 9.70
C LEU A 579 28.96 12.71 8.55
N LYS A 580 28.46 13.88 8.86
CA LYS A 580 28.35 15.01 7.93
C LYS A 580 29.40 16.06 8.26
N LEU A 581 30.11 16.47 7.25
CA LEU A 581 31.18 17.48 7.31
C LEU A 581 30.78 18.67 6.44
N PRO A 582 30.06 19.66 7.01
CA PRO A 582 29.72 20.89 6.27
C PRO A 582 30.95 21.66 5.86
N PHE A 583 30.88 22.34 4.74
CA PHE A 583 31.92 23.32 4.31
C PHE A 583 31.28 24.51 3.59
N THR A 584 31.90 25.64 3.69
CA THR A 584 31.44 26.85 3.03
C THR A 584 32.30 27.13 1.79
N THR A 585 31.66 27.32 0.63
CA THR A 585 32.33 27.64 -0.64
C THR A 585 32.78 29.12 -0.69
N ALA A 586 33.59 29.46 -1.69
CA ALA A 586 34.02 30.82 -1.89
C ALA A 586 32.87 31.85 -2.16
N ASN A 587 31.70 31.36 -2.58
CA ASN A 587 30.49 32.16 -2.79
C ASN A 587 29.56 32.19 -1.55
N GLU A 588 30.06 31.83 -0.37
CA GLU A 588 29.32 31.79 0.90
C GLU A 588 28.15 30.81 0.89
N ARG A 589 28.10 29.85 -0.04
CA ARG A 589 27.11 28.74 -0.06
C ARG A 589 27.68 27.55 0.68
N GLN A 590 26.82 26.90 1.44
CA GLN A 590 27.18 25.69 2.18
C GLN A 590 27.05 24.44 1.29
N GLY A 591 28.04 23.58 1.39
CA GLY A 591 28.03 22.22 0.89
C GLY A 591 28.43 21.26 2.01
N TYR A 592 28.40 19.97 1.74
CA TYR A 592 28.85 18.99 2.73
C TYR A 592 29.45 17.75 2.06
N PHE A 593 30.28 17.06 2.83
CA PHE A 593 30.60 15.65 2.61
C PHE A 593 29.90 14.82 3.66
N LYS A 594 29.21 13.75 3.24
CA LYS A 594 28.51 12.80 4.14
C LYS A 594 29.01 11.40 3.89
N THR A 595 29.26 10.65 4.94
CA THR A 595 29.63 9.24 4.90
C THR A 595 29.00 8.52 6.06
N GLY A 596 28.72 7.22 5.88
CA GLY A 596 28.11 6.47 6.94
C GLY A 596 28.17 4.97 6.71
N VAL A 597 27.81 4.24 7.75
CA VAL A 597 27.68 2.78 7.77
C VAL A 597 26.25 2.40 8.14
N PHE A 598 25.77 1.34 7.52
CA PHE A 598 24.44 0.82 7.74
C PHE A 598 24.50 -0.70 7.87
N ARG A 599 23.70 -1.25 8.78
CA ARG A 599 23.47 -2.68 8.90
C ARG A 599 22.01 -2.94 9.24
N ASP A 600 21.42 -3.91 8.55
CA ASP A 600 20.10 -4.45 8.82
C ASP A 600 20.18 -5.98 8.90
N SER A 601 19.54 -6.55 9.90
CA SER A 601 19.52 -7.98 10.19
C SER A 601 18.07 -8.42 10.34
N VAL A 602 17.56 -9.15 9.37
CA VAL A 602 16.19 -9.65 9.36
C VAL A 602 16.21 -11.16 9.55
N ASP A 603 15.39 -11.64 10.47
CA ASP A 603 15.13 -13.06 10.72
C ASP A 603 13.62 -13.28 10.62
N ARG A 604 13.19 -14.27 9.83
CA ARG A 604 11.78 -14.63 9.60
C ARG A 604 11.58 -16.11 9.88
N GLU A 605 10.52 -16.41 10.57
CA GLU A 605 10.03 -17.76 10.82
C GLU A 605 8.60 -17.87 10.27
N TYR A 606 8.34 -18.88 9.47
CA TYR A 606 7.02 -19.22 8.93
C TYR A 606 6.69 -20.66 9.29
N ARG A 607 5.51 -20.88 9.87
CA ARG A 607 5.00 -22.21 10.22
C ARG A 607 3.57 -22.34 9.72
N GLN A 608 3.28 -23.55 9.19
CA GLN A 608 1.95 -23.91 8.74
C GLN A 608 1.67 -25.37 9.13
N ASP A 609 0.51 -25.60 9.74
CA ASP A 609 -0.01 -26.94 9.99
C ASP A 609 -1.41 -27.03 9.41
N THR A 610 -1.68 -28.06 8.60
CA THR A 610 -2.98 -28.32 8.02
C THR A 610 -3.57 -29.59 8.62
N TYR A 611 -4.80 -29.49 9.09
CA TYR A 611 -5.57 -30.61 9.60
C TYR A 611 -6.72 -30.90 8.62
N SER A 612 -6.93 -32.17 8.27
CA SER A 612 -7.97 -32.58 7.34
C SER A 612 -8.48 -33.98 7.67
N ASN A 613 -9.68 -34.30 7.24
CA ASN A 613 -10.15 -35.67 7.25
C ASN A 613 -9.43 -36.49 6.15
N ARG A 614 -9.32 -37.81 6.33
CA ARG A 614 -8.65 -38.67 5.35
C ARG A 614 -9.46 -38.78 4.06
N VAL A 615 -8.77 -38.63 2.92
CA VAL A 615 -9.34 -38.94 1.61
C VAL A 615 -9.58 -40.44 1.47
N GLY A 616 -10.74 -40.84 0.97
CA GLY A 616 -11.00 -42.23 0.54
C GLY A 616 -11.45 -43.19 1.65
N THR A 617 -11.99 -42.69 2.75
CA THR A 617 -12.76 -43.49 3.72
C THR A 617 -14.27 -43.24 3.63
N PRO A 618 -14.94 -43.27 2.46
CA PRO A 618 -16.38 -43.31 2.45
C PRO A 618 -16.78 -44.67 3.00
N GLY A 619 -17.41 -44.71 4.15
CA GLY A 619 -18.19 -45.86 4.54
C GLY A 619 -19.29 -46.04 3.50
N ALA A 620 -19.74 -47.27 3.24
CA ALA A 620 -20.80 -47.58 2.33
C ALA A 620 -22.18 -46.97 2.71
N SER A 621 -22.20 -46.06 3.66
CA SER A 621 -23.34 -45.32 4.19
C SER A 621 -22.95 -43.95 4.67
N ASP A 622 -22.23 -43.17 3.80
CA ASP A 622 -21.94 -41.78 4.14
C ASP A 622 -23.23 -41.03 4.40
N PRO A 623 -23.37 -40.38 5.55
CA PRO A 623 -24.52 -39.55 5.78
C PRO A 623 -24.51 -38.41 4.80
N PHE A 624 -25.57 -38.29 4.02
CA PHE A 624 -25.73 -37.14 3.13
C PHE A 624 -25.81 -35.90 3.97
N TYR A 625 -25.03 -34.87 3.56
CA TYR A 625 -25.02 -33.62 4.25
C TYR A 625 -26.33 -32.86 4.03
N VAL A 626 -27.24 -32.97 4.99
CA VAL A 626 -28.52 -32.26 4.98
C VAL A 626 -28.67 -31.27 6.13
N ALA A 627 -27.65 -31.14 6.95
CA ALA A 627 -27.63 -30.21 8.08
C ALA A 627 -27.28 -28.78 7.62
N PRO A 628 -27.58 -27.73 8.41
CA PRO A 628 -27.11 -26.37 8.16
C PRO A 628 -25.58 -26.31 8.10
N TRP A 629 -25.07 -25.55 7.17
CA TRP A 629 -23.64 -25.42 6.91
C TRP A 629 -22.88 -24.66 8.00
N ASP A 630 -23.57 -23.84 8.81
CA ASP A 630 -23.05 -23.07 9.92
C ASP A 630 -22.88 -23.87 11.21
N GLN A 631 -22.72 -25.19 11.12
CA GLN A 631 -22.58 -26.09 12.26
C GLN A 631 -21.11 -26.49 12.45
N PRO A 632 -20.65 -26.75 13.70
CA PRO A 632 -19.37 -27.38 13.94
C PRO A 632 -19.30 -28.76 13.24
N TRP A 633 -18.09 -29.12 12.81
CA TRP A 633 -17.85 -30.40 12.14
C TRP A 633 -18.41 -31.59 12.93
N SER A 634 -18.20 -31.58 14.26
CA SER A 634 -18.71 -32.65 15.15
C SER A 634 -20.23 -32.76 15.22
N ASP A 635 -20.97 -31.70 14.94
CA ASP A 635 -22.43 -31.69 14.89
C ASP A 635 -22.94 -32.15 13.53
N VAL A 636 -22.21 -31.85 12.45
CA VAL A 636 -22.48 -32.26 11.07
C VAL A 636 -22.18 -33.76 10.90
N PHE A 637 -21.08 -34.24 11.45
CA PHE A 637 -20.62 -35.62 11.38
C PHE A 637 -20.42 -36.21 12.80
N PRO A 638 -21.52 -36.41 13.59
CA PRO A 638 -21.41 -36.72 15.02
C PRO A 638 -20.88 -38.12 15.34
N ASP A 639 -20.88 -39.03 14.36
CA ASP A 639 -20.53 -40.43 14.57
C ASP A 639 -19.04 -40.68 14.82
N GLY A 640 -18.18 -39.66 14.72
CA GLY A 640 -16.73 -39.83 14.76
C GLY A 640 -16.17 -40.66 13.59
N ASN A 641 -16.97 -40.89 12.53
CA ASN A 641 -16.53 -41.65 11.37
C ASN A 641 -15.63 -40.88 10.42
N TYR A 642 -15.50 -39.57 10.64
CA TYR A 642 -14.71 -38.67 9.84
C TYR A 642 -13.70 -37.89 10.71
N PRO A 643 -12.81 -38.61 11.41
CA PRO A 643 -11.83 -37.96 12.29
C PRO A 643 -10.87 -37.11 11.49
N ILE A 644 -10.50 -35.97 12.07
CA ILE A 644 -9.51 -35.04 11.49
C ILE A 644 -8.11 -35.42 11.95
N PHE A 645 -7.18 -35.45 11.04
CA PHE A 645 -5.78 -35.78 11.25
C PHE A 645 -4.90 -34.65 10.75
N GLU A 646 -3.73 -34.55 11.30
CA GLU A 646 -2.66 -33.71 10.78
C GLU A 646 -2.26 -34.18 9.38
N SER A 647 -2.14 -33.25 8.45
CA SER A 647 -1.63 -33.47 7.10
C SER A 647 -0.11 -33.70 7.12
N THR A 648 0.43 -34.23 6.05
CA THR A 648 1.87 -34.43 5.84
C THR A 648 2.34 -33.69 4.57
N TYR A 649 1.62 -32.64 4.16
CA TYR A 649 1.87 -31.88 2.92
C TYR A 649 2.33 -30.46 3.17
N ASP A 650 2.48 -30.03 4.41
CA ASP A 650 2.81 -28.66 4.75
C ASP A 650 4.30 -28.34 4.54
N VAL A 651 4.56 -27.06 4.37
CA VAL A 651 5.90 -26.53 4.12
C VAL A 651 6.16 -25.36 5.05
N ASP A 652 7.10 -25.54 5.96
CA ASP A 652 7.63 -24.48 6.82
C ASP A 652 8.91 -23.88 6.24
N TYR A 653 9.29 -22.70 6.70
CA TYR A 653 10.61 -22.16 6.39
C TYR A 653 11.13 -21.18 7.44
N ASP A 654 12.47 -21.09 7.52
CA ASP A 654 13.21 -20.01 8.15
C ASP A 654 13.87 -19.17 7.07
N GLY A 655 13.78 -17.84 7.20
CA GLY A 655 14.39 -16.87 6.29
C GLY A 655 15.37 -15.98 7.04
N GLU A 656 16.56 -15.76 6.47
CA GLU A 656 17.53 -14.80 7.00
C GLU A 656 17.93 -13.79 5.92
N GLN A 657 17.94 -12.49 6.26
CA GLN A 657 18.55 -11.47 5.43
C GLN A 657 19.52 -10.63 6.24
N ARG A 658 20.71 -10.45 5.71
CA ARG A 658 21.73 -9.57 6.29
C ARG A 658 22.16 -8.56 5.24
N LEU A 659 22.00 -7.30 5.57
CA LEU A 659 22.36 -6.17 4.72
C LEU A 659 23.42 -5.34 5.44
N GLY A 660 24.54 -5.08 4.77
CA GLY A 660 25.59 -4.18 5.25
C GLY A 660 25.93 -3.17 4.17
N ALA A 661 26.12 -1.91 4.55
CA ALA A 661 26.48 -0.88 3.58
C ALA A 661 27.48 0.13 4.16
N LEU A 662 28.30 0.67 3.26
CA LEU A 662 29.15 1.84 3.47
C LEU A 662 28.89 2.79 2.33
N TYR A 663 28.75 4.08 2.61
CA TYR A 663 28.59 5.08 1.57
C TYR A 663 29.44 6.32 1.79
N GLY A 664 29.65 7.04 0.71
CA GLY A 664 30.22 8.39 0.71
C GLY A 664 29.59 9.24 -0.39
N MET A 665 29.24 10.46 -0.04
CA MET A 665 28.64 11.43 -0.97
C MET A 665 29.10 12.85 -0.68
N VAL A 666 28.99 13.69 -1.69
CA VAL A 666 29.23 15.13 -1.59
C VAL A 666 28.04 15.90 -2.15
N ASP A 667 27.69 16.99 -1.50
CA ASP A 667 26.84 18.04 -2.03
C ASP A 667 27.66 19.29 -2.23
N VAL A 668 27.81 19.73 -3.48
CA VAL A 668 28.68 20.85 -3.86
C VAL A 668 27.85 21.90 -4.56
N PRO A 669 27.64 23.07 -3.94
CA PRO A 669 27.13 24.23 -4.64
C PRO A 669 28.15 24.77 -5.64
N VAL A 670 27.74 24.95 -6.90
CA VAL A 670 28.57 25.41 -8.02
C VAL A 670 28.03 26.74 -8.51
N GLY A 671 28.85 27.79 -8.40
CA GLY A 671 28.38 29.16 -8.69
C GLY A 671 27.21 29.55 -7.77
N ASP A 672 26.28 30.35 -8.29
CA ASP A 672 25.19 30.93 -7.49
C ASP A 672 23.86 30.14 -7.64
N SER A 673 23.77 29.24 -8.63
CA SER A 673 22.46 28.62 -9.02
C SER A 673 22.49 27.12 -9.19
N TRP A 674 23.65 26.47 -9.07
CA TRP A 674 23.76 25.02 -9.22
C TRP A 674 24.09 24.33 -7.91
N ASN A 675 23.49 23.16 -7.68
CA ASN A 675 23.94 22.15 -6.72
C ASN A 675 24.19 20.85 -7.45
N VAL A 676 25.26 20.15 -7.09
CA VAL A 676 25.61 18.82 -7.61
C VAL A 676 25.83 17.88 -6.43
N ILE A 677 25.02 16.82 -6.39
CA ILE A 677 25.21 15.73 -5.43
C ILE A 677 25.73 14.54 -6.18
N ALA A 678 26.78 13.92 -5.67
CA ALA A 678 27.37 12.72 -6.24
C ALA A 678 27.93 11.82 -5.15
N GLY A 679 27.82 10.52 -5.36
CA GLY A 679 28.38 9.57 -4.42
C GLY A 679 28.21 8.13 -4.83
N VAL A 680 28.58 7.23 -3.95
CA VAL A 680 28.47 5.79 -4.14
C VAL A 680 28.15 5.11 -2.82
N ARG A 681 27.23 4.13 -2.89
CA ARG A 681 26.95 3.18 -1.83
C ARG A 681 27.52 1.84 -2.22
N LEU A 682 28.29 1.22 -1.32
CA LEU A 682 28.76 -0.15 -1.43
C LEU A 682 27.89 -1.00 -0.51
N GLU A 683 27.13 -1.92 -1.09
CA GLU A 683 26.16 -2.71 -0.37
C GLU A 683 26.45 -4.21 -0.54
N SER A 684 26.39 -4.93 0.58
CA SER A 684 26.51 -6.38 0.65
C SER A 684 25.20 -6.97 1.16
N THR A 685 24.57 -7.82 0.37
CA THR A 685 23.32 -8.51 0.72
C THR A 685 23.60 -10.00 0.78
N THR A 686 23.17 -10.64 1.86
CA THR A 686 22.98 -12.11 1.94
C THR A 686 21.51 -12.38 2.23
N LEU A 687 20.92 -13.32 1.52
CA LEU A 687 19.55 -13.74 1.69
C LEU A 687 19.52 -15.26 1.58
N SER A 688 18.98 -15.94 2.59
CA SER A 688 18.84 -17.39 2.59
C SER A 688 17.47 -17.80 3.10
N THR A 689 16.93 -18.88 2.54
CA THR A 689 15.76 -19.57 3.06
C THR A 689 16.10 -21.03 3.28
N LYS A 690 15.69 -21.55 4.43
CA LYS A 690 15.76 -22.97 4.72
C LYS A 690 14.35 -23.49 4.83
N VAL A 691 14.01 -24.41 3.94
CA VAL A 691 12.66 -24.95 3.78
C VAL A 691 12.59 -26.30 4.50
N TYR A 692 11.50 -26.53 5.22
CA TYR A 692 11.18 -27.77 5.92
C TYR A 692 9.85 -28.29 5.37
N GLY A 693 9.94 -29.16 4.36
CA GLY A 693 8.76 -29.83 3.83
C GLY A 693 8.45 -31.10 4.63
N GLU A 694 7.21 -31.33 4.91
CA GLU A 694 6.75 -32.59 5.49
C GLU A 694 6.92 -33.80 4.56
N GLU A 695 6.59 -35.03 5.04
CA GLU A 695 6.96 -36.27 4.35
C GLU A 695 6.40 -36.36 2.92
N ASP A 696 5.16 -35.89 2.70
CA ASP A 696 4.49 -35.94 1.40
C ASP A 696 4.44 -34.60 0.67
N ALA A 697 5.07 -33.56 1.24
CA ALA A 697 5.13 -32.24 0.61
C ALA A 697 5.94 -32.28 -0.69
N VAL A 698 5.49 -31.46 -1.65
CA VAL A 698 6.10 -31.37 -2.97
C VAL A 698 6.23 -29.90 -3.39
N TRP A 699 7.27 -29.60 -4.14
CA TRP A 699 7.45 -28.31 -4.79
C TRP A 699 7.17 -28.42 -6.28
N PHE A 700 6.46 -27.44 -6.83
CA PHE A 700 6.16 -27.30 -8.25
C PHE A 700 7.05 -26.21 -8.86
N PRO A 701 8.23 -26.55 -9.42
CA PRO A 701 9.05 -25.57 -10.12
C PRO A 701 8.27 -24.96 -11.30
N PRO A 702 8.36 -23.65 -11.55
CA PRO A 702 7.67 -22.99 -12.66
C PRO A 702 7.97 -23.67 -14.00
N GLY A 703 6.91 -24.10 -14.70
CA GLY A 703 7.01 -24.81 -15.99
C GLY A 703 7.48 -26.26 -15.93
N ALA A 704 7.74 -26.85 -14.76
CA ALA A 704 8.14 -28.25 -14.65
C ALA A 704 6.93 -29.17 -14.65
N LEU A 705 7.02 -30.24 -15.47
CA LEU A 705 5.96 -31.26 -15.57
C LEU A 705 5.99 -32.30 -14.42
N VAL A 706 7.03 -32.29 -13.60
CA VAL A 706 7.22 -33.24 -12.49
C VAL A 706 7.53 -32.46 -11.22
N PRO A 707 6.76 -32.64 -10.16
CA PRO A 707 7.05 -32.01 -8.88
C PRO A 707 8.33 -32.58 -8.25
N VAL A 708 8.98 -31.75 -7.44
CA VAL A 708 10.12 -32.15 -6.61
C VAL A 708 9.60 -32.58 -5.24
N THR A 709 9.93 -33.76 -4.78
CA THR A 709 9.54 -34.29 -3.46
C THR A 709 10.60 -33.97 -2.40
N PHE A 710 10.17 -33.51 -1.23
CA PHE A 710 11.07 -33.22 -0.10
C PHE A 710 11.57 -34.50 0.61
N ALA A 711 10.78 -35.56 0.64
CA ALA A 711 11.12 -36.83 1.31
C ALA A 711 12.50 -37.44 0.87
N GLY A 712 12.89 -37.23 -0.38
CA GLY A 712 14.18 -37.70 -0.92
C GLY A 712 15.25 -36.61 -1.05
N ASN A 713 14.88 -35.34 -0.95
CA ASN A 713 15.75 -34.18 -1.15
C ASN A 713 15.26 -32.98 -0.30
N PRO A 714 15.46 -32.99 1.02
CA PRO A 714 14.92 -31.97 1.91
C PRO A 714 15.44 -30.55 1.64
N ASP A 715 16.59 -30.42 0.95
CA ASP A 715 17.20 -29.13 0.63
C ASP A 715 16.86 -28.63 -0.79
N ALA A 716 15.94 -29.32 -1.49
CA ALA A 716 15.64 -29.04 -2.91
C ALA A 716 15.12 -27.62 -3.18
N ALA A 717 14.49 -27.01 -2.19
CA ALA A 717 13.88 -25.68 -2.31
C ALA A 717 14.55 -24.61 -1.41
N ASN A 718 15.71 -24.94 -0.83
CA ASN A 718 16.50 -23.94 -0.11
C ASN A 718 17.08 -22.93 -1.10
N ALA A 719 17.04 -21.64 -0.74
CA ALA A 719 17.72 -20.59 -1.47
C ALA A 719 18.88 -20.02 -0.64
N ASP A 720 20.02 -19.78 -1.29
CA ASP A 720 21.17 -19.10 -0.70
C ASP A 720 21.74 -18.11 -1.73
N PHE A 721 21.66 -16.85 -1.41
CA PHE A 721 22.03 -15.77 -2.28
C PHE A 721 22.99 -14.80 -1.58
N SER A 722 24.08 -14.44 -2.24
CA SER A 722 25.01 -13.42 -1.74
C SER A 722 25.50 -12.54 -2.88
N LYS A 723 25.37 -11.22 -2.73
CA LYS A 723 25.79 -10.25 -3.75
C LYS A 723 26.34 -8.97 -3.13
N ASN A 724 27.44 -8.48 -3.71
CA ASN A 724 28.02 -7.19 -3.40
C ASN A 724 27.77 -6.24 -4.58
N ARG A 725 27.30 -5.02 -4.33
CA ARG A 725 27.01 -4.02 -5.35
C ARG A 725 27.61 -2.67 -5.00
N ALA A 726 28.07 -1.98 -6.03
CA ALA A 726 28.37 -0.56 -5.97
C ALA A 726 27.22 0.19 -6.65
N LEU A 727 26.57 1.09 -5.95
CA LEU A 727 25.40 1.84 -6.37
C LEU A 727 25.79 3.33 -6.49
N PRO A 728 26.33 3.78 -7.63
CA PRO A 728 26.64 5.18 -7.86
C PRO A 728 25.37 5.99 -8.10
N SER A 729 25.38 7.25 -7.67
CA SER A 729 24.37 8.21 -8.05
C SER A 729 24.97 9.59 -8.28
N VAL A 730 24.35 10.35 -9.18
CA VAL A 730 24.62 11.76 -9.41
C VAL A 730 23.31 12.48 -9.67
N SER A 731 23.10 13.58 -8.96
CA SER A 731 21.95 14.46 -9.19
C SER A 731 22.39 15.91 -9.28
N THR A 732 21.64 16.71 -10.02
CA THR A 732 21.87 18.14 -10.12
C THR A 732 20.58 18.92 -9.90
N GLN A 733 20.71 20.05 -9.26
CA GLN A 733 19.66 21.03 -9.13
C GLN A 733 20.15 22.36 -9.69
N TRP A 734 19.44 22.92 -10.66
CA TRP A 734 19.73 24.19 -11.29
C TRP A 734 18.57 25.15 -11.10
N ALA A 735 18.76 26.17 -10.29
CA ALA A 735 17.87 27.32 -10.21
C ALA A 735 18.07 28.20 -11.47
N VAL A 736 17.31 27.89 -12.56
CA VAL A 736 17.37 28.60 -13.84
C VAL A 736 16.95 30.06 -13.65
N THR A 737 15.95 30.28 -12.82
CA THR A 737 15.51 31.57 -12.28
C THR A 737 15.05 31.37 -10.83
N GLU A 738 14.72 32.46 -10.12
CA GLU A 738 14.12 32.34 -8.76
C GLU A 738 12.81 31.55 -8.72
N GLN A 739 12.14 31.36 -9.85
CA GLN A 739 10.86 30.69 -9.97
C GLN A 739 10.95 29.34 -10.70
N VAL A 740 12.07 29.06 -11.37
CA VAL A 740 12.21 27.87 -12.22
C VAL A 740 13.42 27.08 -11.78
N THR A 741 13.18 25.83 -11.36
CA THR A 741 14.23 24.89 -10.96
C THR A 741 14.19 23.66 -11.85
N LEU A 742 15.33 23.30 -12.44
CA LEU A 742 15.56 22.06 -13.19
C LEU A 742 16.34 21.09 -12.32
N ARG A 743 15.84 19.87 -12.20
CA ARG A 743 16.51 18.75 -11.51
C ARG A 743 16.76 17.62 -12.49
N THR A 744 17.93 17.00 -12.39
CA THR A 744 18.26 15.79 -13.14
C THR A 744 18.94 14.80 -12.20
N ALA A 745 18.66 13.51 -12.37
CA ALA A 745 19.31 12.48 -11.58
C ALA A 745 19.61 11.24 -12.45
N PHE A 746 20.71 10.58 -12.13
CA PHE A 746 21.05 9.23 -12.55
C PHE A 746 21.46 8.43 -11.33
N ALA A 747 20.93 7.21 -11.22
CA ALA A 747 21.28 6.32 -10.12
C ALA A 747 21.18 4.85 -10.52
N GLN A 748 22.08 4.03 -9.96
CA GLN A 748 21.96 2.59 -9.99
C GLN A 748 21.38 2.10 -8.67
N THR A 749 20.41 1.19 -8.76
CA THR A 749 19.73 0.59 -7.63
C THR A 749 19.55 -0.92 -7.83
N SER A 750 19.00 -1.61 -6.87
CA SER A 750 18.74 -3.05 -6.97
C SER A 750 17.45 -3.43 -6.22
N ALA A 751 16.74 -4.43 -6.72
CA ALA A 751 15.58 -4.98 -6.03
C ALA A 751 15.83 -6.43 -5.64
N ARG A 752 15.41 -6.77 -4.41
CA ARG A 752 15.62 -8.08 -3.80
C ARG A 752 14.37 -8.92 -3.90
N GLN A 753 14.57 -10.22 -3.98
CA GLN A 753 13.50 -11.21 -3.81
C GLN A 753 12.88 -11.08 -2.40
N THR A 754 11.64 -11.48 -2.28
CA THR A 754 10.96 -11.62 -0.99
C THR A 754 11.04 -13.06 -0.50
N PHE A 755 10.90 -13.31 0.80
CA PHE A 755 10.87 -14.66 1.34
C PHE A 755 9.73 -15.49 0.74
N ARG A 756 8.55 -14.89 0.55
CA ARG A 756 7.43 -15.54 -0.13
C ARG A 756 7.76 -15.99 -1.55
N GLU A 757 8.41 -15.12 -2.32
CA GLU A 757 8.77 -15.43 -3.71
C GLU A 757 9.80 -16.55 -3.81
N LEU A 758 10.65 -16.74 -2.78
CA LEU A 758 11.68 -17.76 -2.71
C LEU A 758 11.19 -19.08 -2.13
N THR A 759 10.04 -19.13 -1.46
CA THR A 759 9.60 -20.32 -0.74
C THR A 759 8.42 -21.00 -1.43
N PRO A 760 8.45 -22.31 -1.67
CA PRO A 760 7.43 -23.02 -2.42
C PRO A 760 6.19 -23.37 -1.59
N VAL A 761 5.76 -22.47 -0.71
CA VAL A 761 4.51 -22.60 0.05
C VAL A 761 3.35 -22.31 -0.90
N LEU A 762 2.37 -23.22 -0.94
CA LEU A 762 1.13 -22.99 -1.67
C LEU A 762 0.26 -22.01 -0.87
N GLN A 763 -0.08 -20.87 -1.48
CA GLN A 763 -0.88 -19.82 -0.86
C GLN A 763 -2.16 -19.58 -1.68
N GLN A 764 -3.30 -19.65 -1.00
CA GLN A 764 -4.62 -19.42 -1.56
C GLN A 764 -5.45 -18.65 -0.54
N GLU A 765 -6.10 -17.58 -0.96
CA GLU A 765 -6.84 -16.70 -0.04
C GLU A 765 -8.13 -17.35 0.43
N TYR A 766 -8.89 -17.87 -0.51
CA TYR A 766 -10.11 -18.64 -0.26
C TYR A 766 -10.17 -19.84 -1.20
N LEU A 767 -10.91 -20.85 -0.81
CA LEU A 767 -11.02 -22.08 -1.58
C LEU A 767 -11.65 -21.82 -2.96
N GLY A 768 -10.96 -22.23 -4.02
CA GLY A 768 -11.32 -21.93 -5.41
C GLY A 768 -10.74 -20.61 -5.96
N GLY A 769 -10.11 -19.79 -5.13
CA GLY A 769 -9.45 -18.56 -5.54
C GLY A 769 -8.06 -18.78 -6.14
N PRO A 770 -7.38 -17.72 -6.59
CA PRO A 770 -6.06 -17.81 -7.20
C PRO A 770 -5.02 -18.43 -6.27
N ILE A 771 -4.14 -19.24 -6.85
CA ILE A 771 -3.04 -19.91 -6.14
C ILE A 771 -1.71 -19.24 -6.48
N PHE A 772 -0.85 -19.06 -5.48
CA PHE A 772 0.53 -18.63 -5.65
C PHE A 772 1.51 -19.66 -5.07
N ILE A 773 2.60 -19.93 -5.80
CA ILE A 773 3.70 -20.82 -5.36
C ILE A 773 5.03 -20.12 -5.65
N GLY A 774 5.92 -20.03 -4.65
CA GLY A 774 7.21 -19.36 -4.79
C GLY A 774 8.26 -20.17 -5.58
N ASN A 775 9.34 -19.48 -5.95
CA ASN A 775 10.43 -20.00 -6.77
C ASN A 775 11.80 -19.71 -6.12
N PRO A 776 12.50 -20.69 -5.55
CA PRO A 776 13.81 -20.50 -4.90
C PRO A 776 14.96 -20.13 -5.86
N GLU A 777 14.76 -20.22 -7.17
CA GLU A 777 15.77 -19.94 -8.20
C GLU A 777 15.85 -18.46 -8.62
N LEU A 778 15.07 -17.58 -7.98
CA LEU A 778 15.00 -16.16 -8.32
C LEU A 778 16.33 -15.43 -8.08
N ARG A 779 16.63 -14.51 -9.01
CA ARG A 779 17.78 -13.61 -8.96
C ARG A 779 17.33 -12.18 -8.60
N MET A 780 18.25 -11.42 -8.02
CA MET A 780 18.04 -10.00 -7.70
C MET A 780 18.04 -9.15 -8.97
N SER A 781 17.08 -8.26 -9.11
CA SER A 781 17.02 -7.30 -10.23
C SER A 781 18.00 -6.14 -10.03
N GLU A 782 18.51 -5.60 -11.13
CA GLU A 782 19.41 -4.43 -11.17
C GLU A 782 18.78 -3.35 -12.03
N LEU A 783 18.81 -2.09 -11.55
CA LEU A 783 18.15 -0.99 -12.24
C LEU A 783 19.07 0.19 -12.49
N ASP A 784 18.97 0.74 -13.70
CA ASP A 784 19.49 2.05 -14.07
C ASP A 784 18.33 3.05 -14.15
N ASN A 785 18.41 4.14 -13.41
CA ASN A 785 17.36 5.15 -13.32
C ASN A 785 17.84 6.49 -13.85
N ILE A 786 17.04 7.13 -14.69
CA ILE A 786 17.28 8.50 -15.20
C ILE A 786 16.02 9.33 -14.94
N ASP A 787 16.19 10.50 -14.35
CA ASP A 787 15.11 11.40 -13.99
C ASP A 787 15.41 12.82 -14.45
N VAL A 788 14.40 13.52 -14.98
CA VAL A 788 14.44 14.94 -15.30
C VAL A 788 13.14 15.59 -14.81
N ARG A 789 13.24 16.68 -14.04
CA ARG A 789 12.07 17.40 -13.52
C ARG A 789 12.29 18.90 -13.63
N LEU A 790 11.24 19.60 -14.06
CA LEU A 790 11.15 21.06 -14.09
C LEU A 790 10.04 21.50 -13.13
N ASP A 791 10.38 22.34 -12.16
CA ASP A 791 9.44 22.97 -11.24
C ASP A 791 9.33 24.46 -11.55
N TYR A 792 8.10 24.99 -11.60
CA TYR A 792 7.78 26.39 -11.76
C TYR A 792 6.90 26.85 -10.60
N THR A 793 7.40 27.77 -9.79
CA THR A 793 6.75 28.30 -8.58
C THR A 793 6.59 29.83 -8.70
N PRO A 794 5.61 30.32 -9.49
CA PRO A 794 5.43 31.75 -9.73
C PRO A 794 4.98 32.53 -8.50
N TYR A 795 4.24 31.88 -7.61
CA TYR A 795 3.70 32.43 -6.36
C TYR A 795 3.86 31.40 -5.25
N GLU A 796 3.83 31.86 -3.99
CA GLU A 796 3.84 30.96 -2.86
C GLU A 796 2.57 30.09 -2.81
N GLY A 797 2.76 28.81 -2.53
CA GLY A 797 1.70 27.82 -2.57
C GLY A 797 1.24 27.43 -3.98
N TRP A 798 1.94 27.92 -5.04
CA TRP A 798 1.79 27.47 -6.42
C TRP A 798 2.94 26.55 -6.79
N LEU A 799 2.59 25.48 -7.48
CA LEU A 799 3.54 24.60 -8.12
C LEU A 799 2.98 24.12 -9.44
N VAL A 800 3.76 24.28 -10.51
CA VAL A 800 3.56 23.58 -11.77
C VAL A 800 4.82 22.79 -12.04
N SER A 801 4.71 21.48 -12.03
CA SER A 801 5.83 20.57 -12.18
C SER A 801 5.60 19.61 -13.34
N GLY A 802 6.67 19.33 -14.09
CA GLY A 802 6.69 18.28 -15.09
C GLY A 802 7.92 17.42 -14.94
N SER A 803 7.77 16.10 -14.94
CA SER A 803 8.91 15.17 -14.89
C SER A 803 8.82 14.08 -15.95
N ILE A 804 9.96 13.57 -16.36
CA ILE A 804 10.13 12.41 -17.23
C ILE A 804 11.12 11.50 -16.53
N PHE A 805 10.82 10.21 -16.50
CA PHE A 805 11.70 9.18 -15.94
C PHE A 805 11.84 8.00 -16.90
N TYR A 806 13.03 7.41 -16.91
CA TYR A 806 13.34 6.17 -17.64
C TYR A 806 14.06 5.22 -16.70
N LYS A 807 13.64 3.94 -16.72
CA LYS A 807 14.24 2.86 -15.94
C LYS A 807 14.52 1.69 -16.85
N SER A 808 15.73 1.16 -16.81
CA SER A 808 16.13 -0.11 -17.42
C SER A 808 16.33 -1.12 -16.31
N VAL A 809 15.74 -2.30 -16.46
CA VAL A 809 15.74 -3.36 -15.44
C VAL A 809 16.37 -4.62 -16.03
N LEU A 810 17.45 -5.09 -15.44
CA LEU A 810 18.06 -6.37 -15.73
C LEU A 810 17.52 -7.42 -14.74
N ASP A 811 17.17 -8.60 -15.24
CA ASP A 811 16.55 -9.68 -14.45
C ASP A 811 15.27 -9.22 -13.69
N PRO A 812 14.30 -8.50 -14.30
CA PRO A 812 13.06 -8.14 -13.63
C PRO A 812 12.35 -9.39 -13.09
N ILE A 813 11.79 -9.29 -11.88
CA ILE A 813 10.97 -10.36 -11.30
C ILE A 813 9.52 -10.10 -11.69
N GLU A 814 8.93 -11.03 -12.44
CA GLU A 814 7.62 -10.92 -13.03
C GLU A 814 6.70 -12.06 -12.55
N TYR A 815 5.39 -11.82 -12.52
CA TYR A 815 4.41 -12.85 -12.21
C TYR A 815 3.83 -13.43 -13.49
N ALA A 816 3.88 -14.77 -13.63
CA ALA A 816 3.35 -15.51 -14.75
C ALA A 816 2.54 -16.73 -14.27
N GLN A 817 1.65 -17.22 -15.13
CA GLN A 817 0.79 -18.35 -14.85
C GLN A 817 1.43 -19.65 -15.33
N PHE A 818 1.32 -20.71 -14.54
CA PHE A 818 1.86 -22.04 -14.80
C PHE A 818 0.84 -23.12 -14.45
N GLU A 819 0.97 -24.28 -15.07
CA GLU A 819 0.20 -25.48 -14.72
C GLU A 819 0.94 -26.32 -13.69
N ALA A 820 0.25 -26.76 -12.64
CA ALA A 820 0.72 -27.82 -11.78
C ALA A 820 0.41 -29.19 -12.36
N PRO A 821 1.23 -30.24 -12.09
CA PRO A 821 0.96 -31.61 -12.57
C PRO A 821 -0.38 -32.19 -12.13
N GLN A 822 -1.01 -31.62 -11.08
CA GLN A 822 -2.34 -31.95 -10.61
C GLN A 822 -3.45 -31.30 -11.46
N GLY A 823 -3.13 -30.39 -12.40
CA GLY A 823 -4.05 -29.80 -13.35
C GLY A 823 -4.77 -28.56 -12.83
N PHE A 824 -4.14 -27.77 -12.00
CA PHE A 824 -4.59 -26.44 -11.63
C PHE A 824 -3.59 -25.38 -12.07
N VAL A 825 -4.08 -24.18 -12.40
CA VAL A 825 -3.24 -23.03 -12.74
C VAL A 825 -2.80 -22.31 -11.48
N TYR A 826 -1.53 -21.97 -11.40
CA TYR A 826 -0.98 -21.15 -10.31
C TYR A 826 -0.11 -20.01 -10.85
N THR A 827 0.02 -18.95 -10.09
CA THR A 827 0.95 -17.85 -10.35
C THR A 827 2.26 -18.10 -9.64
N SER A 828 3.38 -17.83 -10.31
CA SER A 828 4.71 -17.84 -9.67
C SER A 828 5.54 -16.65 -10.11
N ALA A 829 6.58 -16.35 -9.33
CA ALA A 829 7.56 -15.32 -9.64
C ALA A 829 8.70 -15.93 -10.48
N VAL A 830 9.08 -15.25 -11.57
CA VAL A 830 10.17 -15.65 -12.47
C VAL A 830 11.00 -14.44 -12.89
N ASN A 831 12.30 -14.65 -13.17
CA ASN A 831 13.12 -13.59 -13.75
C ASN A 831 13.01 -13.59 -15.28
N TYR A 832 12.69 -12.43 -15.84
CA TYR A 832 12.76 -12.18 -17.28
C TYR A 832 14.13 -11.59 -17.66
N PRO A 833 14.54 -11.64 -18.96
CA PRO A 833 15.87 -11.19 -19.36
C PRO A 833 16.11 -9.70 -19.10
N ASP A 834 15.18 -8.86 -19.55
CA ASP A 834 15.25 -7.41 -19.44
C ASP A 834 13.85 -6.78 -19.41
N GLY A 835 13.78 -5.57 -18.86
CA GLY A 835 12.59 -4.75 -18.81
C GLY A 835 12.93 -3.27 -18.94
N GLU A 836 12.00 -2.51 -19.51
CA GLU A 836 12.12 -1.06 -19.69
C GLU A 836 10.85 -0.37 -19.21
N MET A 837 11.02 0.83 -18.63
CA MET A 837 9.91 1.66 -18.22
C MET A 837 10.20 3.12 -18.56
N LEU A 838 9.28 3.76 -19.27
CA LEU A 838 9.28 5.19 -19.57
C LEU A 838 8.01 5.82 -19.03
N GLY A 839 8.13 6.93 -18.30
CA GLY A 839 6.94 7.64 -17.84
C GLY A 839 7.13 9.14 -17.73
N GLY A 840 5.99 9.82 -17.64
CA GLY A 840 5.92 11.27 -17.48
C GLY A 840 4.91 11.64 -16.39
N GLU A 841 5.23 12.66 -15.61
CA GLU A 841 4.37 13.17 -14.54
C GLU A 841 4.13 14.66 -14.75
N ILE A 842 2.91 15.11 -14.46
CA ILE A 842 2.54 16.53 -14.40
C ILE A 842 1.86 16.75 -13.04
N GLU A 843 2.22 17.82 -12.36
CA GLU A 843 1.58 18.24 -11.12
C GLU A 843 1.30 19.74 -11.14
N VAL A 844 0.12 20.10 -10.68
CA VAL A 844 -0.33 21.48 -10.57
C VAL A 844 -0.96 21.67 -9.20
N ARG A 845 -0.45 22.62 -8.41
CA ARG A 845 -1.07 23.10 -7.17
C ARG A 845 -1.26 24.61 -7.29
N VAL A 846 -2.47 25.07 -6.97
CA VAL A 846 -2.84 26.48 -7.16
C VAL A 846 -3.70 26.95 -5.99
N LYS A 847 -3.30 28.03 -5.33
CA LYS A 847 -4.18 28.83 -4.48
C LYS A 847 -4.87 29.88 -5.35
N ALA A 848 -6.18 29.77 -5.49
CA ALA A 848 -6.92 30.56 -6.48
C ALA A 848 -6.99 32.07 -6.13
N VAL A 849 -6.72 32.46 -4.89
CA VAL A 849 -6.58 33.86 -4.47
C VAL A 849 -5.55 34.62 -5.32
N ASN A 850 -4.50 33.95 -5.78
CA ASN A 850 -3.49 34.58 -6.66
C ASN A 850 -4.00 34.80 -8.10
N ILE A 851 -5.14 34.20 -8.48
CA ILE A 851 -5.82 34.46 -9.76
C ILE A 851 -6.85 35.60 -9.61
N ASP A 852 -7.69 35.50 -8.57
CA ASP A 852 -8.70 36.52 -8.26
C ASP A 852 -8.97 36.48 -6.74
N GLU A 853 -8.87 37.67 -6.07
CA GLU A 853 -9.12 37.81 -4.62
C GLU A 853 -10.49 37.28 -4.16
N ARG A 854 -11.47 37.18 -5.07
CA ARG A 854 -12.80 36.64 -4.78
C ARG A 854 -12.80 35.13 -4.57
N LEU A 855 -11.73 34.46 -4.96
CA LEU A 855 -11.51 33.03 -4.82
C LEU A 855 -10.64 32.68 -3.59
N GLU A 856 -10.54 33.64 -2.64
CA GLU A 856 -9.87 33.41 -1.35
C GLU A 856 -10.41 32.14 -0.68
N GLY A 857 -9.52 31.33 -0.16
CA GLY A 857 -9.83 30.04 0.46
C GLY A 857 -9.97 28.87 -0.52
N LEU A 858 -9.99 29.09 -1.84
CA LEU A 858 -10.06 28.01 -2.84
C LEU A 858 -8.66 27.54 -3.23
N SER A 859 -8.41 26.25 -3.06
CA SER A 859 -7.19 25.58 -3.51
C SER A 859 -7.53 24.44 -4.49
N LEU A 860 -6.72 24.28 -5.52
CA LEU A 860 -6.86 23.26 -6.56
C LEU A 860 -5.57 22.47 -6.63
N GLY A 861 -5.67 21.15 -6.63
CA GLY A 861 -4.57 20.23 -6.89
C GLY A 861 -4.92 19.29 -8.03
N PHE A 862 -3.95 19.01 -8.87
CA PHE A 862 -4.05 18.05 -9.96
C PHE A 862 -2.70 17.40 -10.17
N ASN A 863 -2.67 16.08 -10.27
CA ASN A 863 -1.51 15.38 -10.78
C ASN A 863 -1.93 14.25 -11.72
N ALA A 864 -1.10 13.98 -12.71
CA ALA A 864 -1.28 12.89 -13.64
C ALA A 864 0.07 12.26 -13.97
N THR A 865 0.09 10.94 -14.05
CA THR A 865 1.25 10.15 -14.44
C THR A 865 0.85 9.21 -15.57
N ALA A 866 1.65 9.11 -16.60
CA ALA A 866 1.50 8.12 -17.67
C ALA A 866 2.76 7.24 -17.72
N ILE A 867 2.56 5.94 -17.83
CA ILE A 867 3.64 4.95 -17.79
C ILE A 867 3.49 3.99 -18.99
N SER A 868 4.59 3.73 -19.66
CA SER A 868 4.74 2.64 -20.63
C SER A 868 5.83 1.72 -20.11
N SER A 869 5.52 0.45 -19.98
CA SER A 869 6.46 -0.57 -19.50
C SER A 869 6.48 -1.73 -20.49
N GLU A 870 7.60 -2.42 -20.58
CA GLU A 870 7.75 -3.61 -21.41
C GLU A 870 8.78 -4.55 -20.80
N VAL A 871 8.51 -5.85 -20.82
CA VAL A 871 9.48 -6.92 -20.53
C VAL A 871 9.57 -7.87 -21.70
N THR A 872 10.79 -8.35 -21.99
CA THR A 872 11.06 -9.38 -22.98
C THR A 872 10.86 -10.75 -22.34
N LEU A 873 10.11 -11.63 -22.99
CA LEU A 873 9.93 -13.00 -22.53
C LEU A 873 11.24 -13.82 -22.71
N PRO A 874 11.50 -14.79 -21.81
CA PRO A 874 12.54 -15.80 -22.03
C PRO A 874 12.33 -16.56 -23.34
N ASP A 875 13.42 -16.93 -24.06
CA ASP A 875 13.35 -17.58 -25.36
C ASP A 875 12.56 -18.91 -25.32
N ASP A 876 12.66 -19.67 -24.25
CA ASP A 876 11.95 -20.94 -24.04
C ASP A 876 10.45 -20.73 -23.82
N GLU A 877 10.05 -19.71 -23.05
CA GLU A 877 8.67 -19.33 -22.85
C GLU A 877 8.03 -18.81 -24.14
N ALA A 878 8.70 -17.91 -24.85
CA ALA A 878 8.25 -17.42 -26.15
C ALA A 878 8.11 -18.57 -27.20
N ALA A 879 9.05 -19.53 -27.20
CA ALA A 879 8.98 -20.71 -28.07
C ALA A 879 7.82 -21.65 -27.69
N ALA A 880 7.51 -21.79 -26.39
CA ALA A 880 6.38 -22.59 -25.90
C ALA A 880 5.05 -21.97 -26.34
N PHE A 881 4.86 -20.65 -26.21
CA PHE A 881 3.69 -19.96 -26.75
C PHE A 881 3.55 -20.10 -28.27
N ALA A 882 4.65 -19.96 -29.00
CA ALA A 882 4.64 -20.14 -30.44
C ALA A 882 4.28 -21.58 -30.85
N ALA A 883 4.71 -22.60 -30.08
CA ALA A 883 4.44 -24.01 -30.36
C ALA A 883 2.94 -24.36 -30.26
N ILE A 884 2.19 -23.68 -29.39
CA ILE A 884 0.73 -23.85 -29.27
C ILE A 884 -0.07 -22.89 -30.16
N GLY A 885 0.62 -22.06 -30.96
CA GLY A 885 0.01 -21.19 -31.97
C GLY A 885 -0.35 -19.77 -31.44
N PHE A 886 0.16 -19.36 -30.29
CA PHE A 886 -0.07 -18.05 -29.67
C PHE A 886 1.26 -17.31 -29.42
N PRO A 887 2.06 -16.94 -30.47
CA PRO A 887 3.37 -16.32 -30.25
C PRO A 887 3.29 -15.00 -29.51
N ILE A 888 4.03 -14.89 -28.39
CA ILE A 888 4.21 -13.69 -27.56
C ILE A 888 5.72 -13.53 -27.35
N GLU A 889 6.26 -12.33 -27.59
CA GLU A 889 7.70 -12.03 -27.43
C GLU A 889 7.95 -11.01 -26.28
N SER A 890 6.98 -10.13 -26.01
CA SER A 890 7.05 -9.13 -24.95
C SER A 890 5.67 -8.82 -24.37
N ARG A 891 5.61 -8.22 -23.22
CA ARG A 891 4.39 -7.75 -22.55
C ARG A 891 4.68 -6.60 -21.58
N ASP A 892 3.63 -5.98 -21.03
CA ASP A 892 3.76 -5.00 -19.94
C ASP A 892 4.43 -5.62 -18.69
N MET A 893 5.05 -4.79 -17.86
CA MET A 893 5.50 -5.18 -16.51
C MET A 893 4.32 -5.36 -15.55
N THR A 894 4.40 -6.35 -14.67
CA THR A 894 3.37 -6.56 -13.63
C THR A 894 3.33 -5.40 -12.63
N ALA A 895 2.12 -5.06 -12.16
CA ALA A 895 1.81 -3.98 -11.22
C ALA A 895 2.12 -2.56 -11.72
N ALA A 896 2.43 -2.35 -13.00
CA ALA A 896 2.67 -1.05 -13.60
C ALA A 896 1.36 -0.48 -14.20
N PRO A 897 0.68 0.50 -13.57
CA PRO A 897 -0.51 1.11 -14.14
C PRO A 897 -0.15 1.97 -15.35
N ALA A 898 -0.93 1.88 -16.44
CA ALA A 898 -0.73 2.69 -17.64
C ALA A 898 -0.83 4.20 -17.36
N TYR A 899 -1.67 4.59 -16.40
CA TYR A 899 -1.78 5.97 -15.93
C TYR A 899 -2.35 6.06 -14.52
N LEU A 900 -2.02 7.15 -13.83
CA LEU A 900 -2.59 7.57 -12.54
C LEU A 900 -3.10 9.00 -12.67
N LEU A 901 -4.21 9.34 -12.03
CA LEU A 901 -4.75 10.69 -12.00
C LEU A 901 -5.31 11.01 -10.63
N ASN A 902 -4.94 12.17 -10.08
CA ASN A 902 -5.52 12.71 -8.86
C ASN A 902 -5.95 14.16 -9.11
N ALA A 903 -7.14 14.51 -8.67
CA ALA A 903 -7.66 15.88 -8.72
C ALA A 903 -8.32 16.19 -7.38
N ASN A 904 -8.03 17.36 -6.83
CA ASN A 904 -8.67 17.82 -5.62
C ASN A 904 -9.08 19.27 -5.69
N LEU A 905 -10.14 19.57 -4.96
CA LEU A 905 -10.66 20.91 -4.74
C LEU A 905 -10.91 21.07 -3.25
N VAL A 906 -10.26 22.06 -2.64
CA VAL A 906 -10.44 22.39 -1.23
C VAL A 906 -10.90 23.85 -1.13
N TYR A 907 -11.96 24.08 -0.37
CA TYR A 907 -12.46 25.41 -0.09
C TYR A 907 -12.51 25.65 1.42
N GLU A 908 -11.78 26.66 1.87
CA GLU A 908 -11.69 27.09 3.27
C GLU A 908 -12.41 28.42 3.46
N TRP A 909 -13.49 28.40 4.22
CA TRP A 909 -14.22 29.60 4.59
C TRP A 909 -13.82 30.04 6.00
N GLU A 910 -12.68 30.72 6.08
CA GLU A 910 -12.05 31.11 7.36
C GLU A 910 -13.00 31.83 8.33
N PRO A 911 -13.82 32.82 7.91
CA PRO A 911 -14.68 33.55 8.85
C PRO A 911 -15.69 32.67 9.60
N PHE A 912 -16.03 31.51 9.04
CA PHE A 912 -16.96 30.54 9.63
C PHE A 912 -16.24 29.29 10.17
N GLY A 913 -14.95 29.15 9.88
CA GLY A 913 -14.18 27.95 10.22
C GLY A 913 -14.69 26.69 9.52
N THR A 914 -15.27 26.87 8.29
CA THR A 914 -15.78 25.77 7.47
C THR A 914 -14.77 25.40 6.39
N GLN A 915 -14.52 24.11 6.21
CA GLN A 915 -13.66 23.58 5.17
C GLN A 915 -14.38 22.47 4.40
N LEU A 916 -14.33 22.55 3.09
CA LEU A 916 -14.91 21.56 2.16
C LEU A 916 -13.78 20.97 1.33
N GLY A 917 -13.77 19.65 1.15
CA GLY A 917 -12.83 18.95 0.30
C GLY A 917 -13.53 17.99 -0.64
N LEU A 918 -13.08 17.94 -1.90
CA LEU A 918 -13.49 16.98 -2.90
C LEU A 918 -12.23 16.39 -3.55
N PHE A 919 -12.08 15.07 -3.49
CA PHE A 919 -10.90 14.37 -3.96
C PHE A 919 -11.32 13.25 -4.91
N TYR A 920 -10.73 13.24 -6.09
CA TYR A 920 -10.98 12.23 -7.12
C TYR A 920 -9.64 11.57 -7.51
N THR A 921 -9.59 10.24 -7.43
CA THR A 921 -8.40 9.44 -7.78
C THR A 921 -8.78 8.39 -8.82
N VAL A 922 -7.91 8.14 -9.78
CA VAL A 922 -8.07 7.12 -10.83
C VAL A 922 -6.77 6.33 -10.98
N THR A 923 -6.89 5.00 -10.97
CA THR A 923 -5.83 4.08 -11.38
C THR A 923 -6.21 3.48 -12.74
N GLY A 924 -5.28 3.52 -13.69
CA GLY A 924 -5.46 2.99 -15.05
C GLY A 924 -5.29 1.48 -15.15
N ASP A 925 -5.40 0.96 -16.38
CA ASP A 925 -5.12 -0.45 -16.67
C ASP A 925 -3.80 -0.90 -16.06
N THR A 926 -3.80 -2.08 -15.41
CA THR A 926 -2.62 -2.61 -14.73
C THR A 926 -2.52 -4.11 -14.95
N LEU A 927 -1.42 -4.59 -15.52
CA LEU A 927 -1.15 -6.03 -15.63
C LEU A 927 -0.95 -6.62 -14.24
N GLN A 928 -1.76 -7.62 -13.87
CA GLN A 928 -1.65 -8.34 -12.60
C GLN A 928 -0.76 -9.59 -12.74
N THR A 929 -1.00 -10.35 -13.80
CA THR A 929 -0.29 -11.61 -14.08
C THR A 929 -0.15 -11.81 -15.58
N GLY A 930 1.04 -12.18 -16.02
CA GLY A 930 1.32 -12.50 -17.42
C GLY A 930 0.60 -13.77 -17.90
N ALA A 931 0.48 -13.90 -19.23
CA ALA A 931 -0.08 -15.10 -19.86
C ALA A 931 0.66 -16.38 -19.46
N GLY A 932 -0.01 -17.51 -19.58
CA GLY A 932 0.53 -18.83 -19.28
C GLY A 932 0.04 -19.91 -20.24
N ILE A 933 0.52 -21.12 -20.00
CA ILE A 933 0.11 -22.34 -20.74
C ILE A 933 -0.34 -23.38 -19.70
N ASP A 934 -1.49 -23.99 -19.93
CA ASP A 934 -2.02 -25.06 -19.12
C ASP A 934 -2.52 -26.22 -20.02
N THR A 935 -1.97 -27.43 -19.82
CA THR A 935 -2.29 -28.65 -20.62
C THR A 935 -2.33 -28.41 -22.15
N GLY A 936 -1.50 -27.47 -22.65
CA GLY A 936 -1.50 -27.07 -24.06
C GLY A 936 -2.59 -26.04 -24.43
N ASN A 937 -3.31 -25.51 -23.43
CA ASN A 937 -4.23 -24.39 -23.60
C ASN A 937 -3.52 -23.08 -23.30
N PHE A 938 -3.96 -22.02 -23.94
CA PHE A 938 -3.45 -20.67 -23.68
C PHE A 938 -4.26 -19.97 -22.58
N VAL A 939 -3.58 -19.53 -21.54
CA VAL A 939 -4.17 -18.72 -20.47
C VAL A 939 -3.80 -17.26 -20.74
N PRO A 940 -4.76 -16.37 -21.07
CA PRO A 940 -4.45 -14.98 -21.37
C PRO A 940 -3.96 -14.21 -20.14
N SER A 941 -3.28 -13.07 -20.35
CA SER A 941 -2.86 -12.16 -19.28
C SER A 941 -4.06 -11.55 -18.54
N ILE A 942 -3.92 -11.33 -17.23
CA ILE A 942 -4.95 -10.72 -16.38
C ILE A 942 -4.61 -9.24 -16.13
N TYR A 943 -5.54 -8.36 -16.47
CA TYR A 943 -5.45 -6.91 -16.24
C TYR A 943 -6.52 -6.42 -15.28
N SER A 944 -6.15 -5.55 -14.34
CA SER A 944 -7.12 -4.72 -13.60
C SER A 944 -7.59 -3.58 -14.51
N LEU A 945 -8.89 -3.38 -14.62
CA LEU A 945 -9.48 -2.28 -15.37
C LEU A 945 -9.39 -0.95 -14.62
N PRO A 946 -9.45 0.19 -15.34
CA PRO A 946 -9.44 1.48 -14.69
C PRO A 946 -10.65 1.69 -13.78
N TYR A 947 -10.42 2.17 -12.58
CA TYR A 947 -11.50 2.60 -11.70
C TYR A 947 -11.15 3.91 -11.01
N GLY A 948 -12.17 4.68 -10.63
CA GLY A 948 -11.99 5.96 -9.97
C GLY A 948 -12.83 6.10 -8.72
N THR A 949 -12.28 6.66 -7.67
CA THR A 949 -12.96 6.93 -6.40
C THR A 949 -13.13 8.43 -6.17
N LEU A 950 -14.29 8.83 -5.66
CA LEU A 950 -14.61 10.20 -5.31
C LEU A 950 -14.89 10.30 -3.81
N ASN A 951 -14.12 11.12 -3.10
CA ASN A 951 -14.26 11.36 -1.68
C ASN A 951 -14.68 12.80 -1.42
N PHE A 952 -15.59 12.99 -0.47
CA PHE A 952 -16.07 14.28 -0.01
C PHE A 952 -15.83 14.43 1.49
N THR A 953 -15.35 15.61 1.91
CA THR A 953 -15.14 15.95 3.31
C THR A 953 -15.74 17.32 3.63
N LEU A 954 -16.33 17.43 4.80
CA LEU A 954 -16.78 18.70 5.39
C LEU A 954 -16.23 18.76 6.82
N GLN A 955 -15.56 19.85 7.14
CA GLN A 955 -15.07 20.11 8.49
C GLN A 955 -15.59 21.47 8.96
N GLN A 956 -16.04 21.55 10.22
CA GLN A 956 -16.58 22.75 10.85
C GLN A 956 -15.94 22.98 12.21
N LYS A 957 -15.20 24.07 12.36
CA LYS A 957 -14.72 24.53 13.67
C LYS A 957 -15.90 25.06 14.50
N ILE A 958 -15.98 24.66 15.76
CA ILE A 958 -17.00 25.06 16.73
C ILE A 958 -16.29 25.66 17.94
N GLY A 959 -16.21 26.99 18.01
CA GLY A 959 -15.39 27.67 18.99
C GLY A 959 -13.89 27.43 18.75
N GLU A 960 -13.10 27.48 19.83
CA GLU A 960 -11.64 27.37 19.77
C GLU A 960 -11.15 25.92 19.85
N TYR A 961 -11.94 25.01 20.45
CA TYR A 961 -11.48 23.70 20.88
C TYR A 961 -12.12 22.52 20.12
N PHE A 962 -13.27 22.75 19.47
CA PHE A 962 -14.02 21.66 18.87
C PHE A 962 -14.04 21.75 17.34
N LYS A 963 -13.99 20.60 16.68
CA LYS A 963 -14.11 20.44 15.23
C LYS A 963 -15.04 19.27 14.93
N LEU A 964 -16.11 19.54 14.20
CA LEU A 964 -17.01 18.52 13.65
C LEU A 964 -16.55 18.16 12.25
N SER A 965 -16.52 16.88 11.90
CA SER A 965 -16.19 16.39 10.57
C SER A 965 -17.28 15.46 10.04
N PHE A 966 -17.55 15.57 8.74
CA PHE A 966 -18.34 14.62 7.96
C PHE A 966 -17.51 14.15 6.79
N GLN A 967 -17.53 12.85 6.52
CA GLN A 967 -16.81 12.26 5.39
C GLN A 967 -17.74 11.29 4.66
N ALA A 968 -17.64 11.29 3.33
CA ALA A 968 -18.24 10.31 2.46
C ALA A 968 -17.16 9.83 1.48
N LYS A 969 -16.77 8.57 1.58
CA LYS A 969 -15.71 7.97 0.76
C LYS A 969 -16.32 7.04 -0.29
N ASN A 970 -15.63 6.94 -1.41
CA ASN A 970 -16.03 6.08 -2.52
C ASN A 970 -17.45 6.37 -3.03
N LEU A 971 -17.82 7.65 -3.15
CA LEU A 971 -19.17 8.09 -3.56
C LEU A 971 -19.64 7.53 -4.91
N LEU A 972 -18.71 7.20 -5.81
CA LEU A 972 -19.03 6.63 -7.12
C LEU A 972 -19.31 5.12 -7.04
N ASN A 973 -18.83 4.44 -6.00
CA ASN A 973 -18.92 3.00 -5.80
C ASN A 973 -18.67 2.21 -7.09
N PRO A 974 -17.51 2.39 -7.77
CA PRO A 974 -17.22 1.72 -9.02
C PRO A 974 -17.18 0.20 -8.82
N GLU A 975 -17.56 -0.53 -9.86
CA GLU A 975 -17.21 -1.94 -9.96
C GLU A 975 -15.71 -2.04 -10.21
N ILE A 976 -15.03 -2.83 -9.37
CA ILE A 976 -13.60 -3.11 -9.47
C ILE A 976 -13.49 -4.42 -10.22
N GLU A 977 -12.90 -4.38 -11.40
CA GLU A 977 -12.87 -5.50 -12.34
C GLU A 977 -11.45 -5.87 -12.73
N THR A 978 -11.20 -7.17 -12.85
CA THR A 978 -10.08 -7.71 -13.59
C THR A 978 -10.56 -8.49 -14.80
N VAL A 979 -9.76 -8.48 -15.87
CA VAL A 979 -10.14 -9.13 -17.14
C VAL A 979 -8.99 -9.93 -17.72
N TYR A 980 -9.32 -11.00 -18.40
CA TYR A 980 -8.41 -11.64 -19.34
C TYR A 980 -8.31 -10.79 -20.60
N ARG A 981 -7.09 -10.48 -21.02
CA ARG A 981 -6.80 -9.66 -22.20
C ARG A 981 -5.75 -10.33 -23.08
N SER A 982 -6.06 -10.42 -24.36
CA SER A 982 -5.13 -10.91 -25.38
C SER A 982 -5.71 -10.66 -26.79
N ASP A 983 -4.85 -10.44 -27.77
CA ASP A 983 -5.22 -10.39 -29.20
C ASP A 983 -5.82 -11.70 -29.70
N TYR A 984 -5.61 -12.79 -28.98
CA TYR A 984 -6.12 -14.13 -29.30
C TYR A 984 -7.53 -14.40 -28.77
N LEU A 985 -8.09 -13.51 -27.95
CA LEU A 985 -9.47 -13.65 -27.49
C LEU A 985 -10.47 -13.45 -28.63
N PRO A 986 -11.62 -14.15 -28.62
CA PRO A 986 -12.64 -14.04 -29.65
C PRO A 986 -13.11 -12.60 -29.87
N GLY A 987 -12.91 -12.06 -31.06
CA GLY A 987 -13.26 -10.70 -31.41
C GLY A 987 -12.37 -9.62 -30.80
N GLY A 988 -11.26 -9.99 -30.12
CA GLY A 988 -10.34 -9.07 -29.46
C GLY A 988 -10.96 -8.31 -28.27
N ASN A 989 -12.00 -8.87 -27.65
CA ASN A 989 -12.67 -8.28 -26.48
C ASN A 989 -12.12 -8.88 -25.20
N ASP A 990 -11.95 -8.04 -24.17
CA ASP A 990 -11.62 -8.49 -22.82
C ASP A 990 -12.74 -9.39 -22.26
N ILE A 991 -12.35 -10.39 -21.45
CA ILE A 991 -13.24 -11.33 -20.78
C ILE A 991 -13.11 -11.14 -19.27
N LEU A 992 -14.22 -11.02 -18.56
CA LEU A 992 -14.23 -10.84 -17.10
C LEU A 992 -13.46 -11.97 -16.40
N ASN A 993 -12.58 -11.59 -15.49
CA ASN A 993 -11.97 -12.48 -14.50
C ASN A 993 -12.62 -12.25 -13.13
N THR A 994 -12.37 -11.14 -12.46
CA THR A 994 -13.01 -10.85 -11.16
C THR A 994 -13.81 -9.55 -11.20
N SER A 995 -14.89 -9.47 -10.42
CA SER A 995 -15.57 -8.20 -10.15
C SER A 995 -16.17 -8.14 -8.76
N TYR A 996 -16.15 -6.96 -8.14
CA TYR A 996 -16.83 -6.66 -6.89
C TYR A 996 -16.99 -5.15 -6.69
N THR A 997 -17.80 -4.74 -5.70
CA THR A 997 -17.95 -3.35 -5.28
C THR A 997 -17.63 -3.21 -3.79
N ALA A 998 -17.02 -2.09 -3.38
CA ALA A 998 -16.61 -1.87 -1.99
C ALA A 998 -17.63 -1.13 -1.11
N GLY A 999 -18.70 -0.58 -1.71
CA GLY A 999 -19.67 0.26 -1.02
C GLY A 999 -19.22 1.70 -0.83
N VAL A 1000 -20.10 2.49 -0.23
CA VAL A 1000 -19.86 3.90 0.14
C VAL A 1000 -19.76 4.00 1.65
N ASP A 1001 -18.67 4.61 2.16
CA ASP A 1001 -18.48 4.81 3.58
C ASP A 1001 -18.92 6.22 4.00
N PHE A 1002 -19.77 6.29 4.99
CA PHE A 1002 -20.21 7.54 5.62
C PHE A 1002 -19.74 7.60 7.07
N SER A 1003 -19.18 8.74 7.48
CA SER A 1003 -18.77 8.92 8.88
C SER A 1003 -18.93 10.35 9.37
N VAL A 1004 -19.17 10.50 10.66
CA VAL A 1004 -19.23 11.75 11.40
C VAL A 1004 -18.27 11.67 12.59
N GLY A 1005 -17.42 12.68 12.72
CA GLY A 1005 -16.43 12.76 13.79
C GLY A 1005 -16.52 14.06 14.57
N LEU A 1006 -16.17 13.98 15.84
CA LEU A 1006 -15.96 15.13 16.74
C LEU A 1006 -14.54 15.06 17.27
N SER A 1007 -13.79 16.14 17.11
CA SER A 1007 -12.48 16.30 17.74
C SER A 1007 -12.47 17.46 18.72
N PHE A 1008 -11.79 17.26 19.83
CA PHE A 1008 -11.43 18.27 20.81
C PHE A 1008 -9.92 18.44 20.78
N GLN A 1009 -9.45 19.68 20.66
CA GLN A 1009 -8.02 20.00 20.68
C GLN A 1009 -7.80 21.21 21.57
N MET A 1010 -6.76 21.16 22.40
CA MET A 1010 -6.36 22.24 23.28
C MET A 1010 -4.84 22.32 23.32
N ASN A 1011 -4.31 23.51 23.09
CA ASN A 1011 -2.90 23.86 23.23
C ASN A 1011 -2.73 24.76 24.47
N PHE A 1012 -1.66 24.55 25.28
CA PHE A 1012 -1.46 25.22 26.57
C PHE A 1012 -0.23 26.13 26.53
#